data_506a7bbeae7c158737fd21af4e3ff953
#
_entry.id   506a7bbeae7c158737fd21af4e3ff953
#
_cell.length_a   1.000
_cell.length_b   1.000
_cell.length_c   1.000
_cell.angle_alpha   90.00
_cell.angle_beta   90.00
_cell.angle_gamma   90.00
#
_symmetry.space_group_name_H-M   'P 1'
#
loop_
_entity.id
_entity.type
_entity.pdbx_description
1 polymer ?
#
loop_
_entity_poly.entity_id
_entity_poly.type
_entity_poly.pdbx_seq_one_letter_code
_entity_poly.pdbx_strand_id
1 'polypeptide(L)'
;MITFPSRGSVTVSGADGRARETVRDTVLRLDVDRLLAPFRREAGLPHAATYGGWEETGLDGHTAGHVLSSLATLSAGGDPETGAMRRRLVAGLAECQRALGTGYIGGVPDGVALWAELRGGRIDAGAFALNGRWVPLYNLHKTLAGLIDAAEIGDDEALEVLLAYAAWWREQLDALDDASLQRILECEFGGLTESFARLALLTGDTHFLAVARRFVPRVLADPLAQGRDELDGLHANTRIPVLVGLATIERAAREIAPGLLPSVEAYEGRAARFFFDRVARHRSVAIGGNSVREHFDASLASMFIAREGPETCNTYNMIKLAAELHALTGDDDYLHVAERARRNHLRSAQHPGHGGFAYFTPQRPAHYRVYSGEAEGFWCCMGSGFEAQAWHGALAFARNGEDLRVNAPVAASWEDDGVRIEQAVHERAESLEVTLSVVTERPTTLSVLIPEWADEGEHTAGSRVRFDLPAGASLRRLTYPRAVRVERASDGSPWGWIVDGPDVLAQRIPDDAVAYRGSEARMSHIAVGPLRPLAETPVLDLDRAERIGAGRVRVPSSRGVVELEPFAGIHDARYTVSWPLGGLEELARIDEASLGIEARTRDVVTFGEQQPESDHGLAADDEQIGRDGDRRWRRTASRIRLTMNDWTGTADTLRLSWCAGEDPSSLRVRAGGRIVFDEIHPGGTDAEARDIALGAQVGTVTHEIEIEGSPTPRLAEARLLAPDSDR
;
A
#
# COMPACT_ATOMS: atom_id res chain seq x y z
N MET A 1 1.26 -28.24 -7.85
CA MET A 1 1.30 -26.83 -7.43
C MET A 1 0.21 -26.61 -6.37
N ILE A 2 0.46 -25.77 -5.39
CA ILE A 2 -0.55 -25.45 -4.37
C ILE A 2 -1.57 -24.48 -4.98
N THR A 3 -2.84 -24.74 -4.73
CA THR A 3 -3.95 -23.91 -5.21
C THR A 3 -4.74 -23.38 -4.02
N PHE A 4 -5.00 -22.07 -4.01
CA PHE A 4 -5.90 -21.45 -3.06
C PHE A 4 -7.35 -21.58 -3.52
N PRO A 5 -8.32 -21.46 -2.60
CA PRO A 5 -9.74 -21.49 -2.91
C PRO A 5 -10.13 -20.44 -3.96
N SER A 6 -11.09 -20.77 -4.80
CA SER A 6 -11.67 -19.79 -5.73
C SER A 6 -12.30 -18.61 -4.98
N ARG A 7 -12.38 -17.44 -5.62
CA ARG A 7 -13.03 -16.26 -5.03
C ARG A 7 -14.44 -16.61 -4.57
N GLY A 8 -14.81 -16.17 -3.38
CA GLY A 8 -16.14 -16.37 -2.80
C GLY A 8 -16.42 -17.74 -2.22
N SER A 9 -15.56 -18.76 -2.41
CA SER A 9 -15.73 -20.08 -1.80
C SER A 9 -15.36 -20.12 -0.31
N VAL A 10 -14.66 -19.09 0.19
CA VAL A 10 -14.35 -18.94 1.62
C VAL A 10 -15.24 -17.87 2.24
N THR A 11 -15.93 -18.23 3.31
CA THR A 11 -16.69 -17.28 4.12
C THR A 11 -15.97 -17.07 5.45
N VAL A 12 -15.66 -15.81 5.79
CA VAL A 12 -15.03 -15.44 7.05
C VAL A 12 -16.08 -14.98 8.09
N SER A 13 -15.74 -15.14 9.37
CA SER A 13 -16.56 -14.69 10.49
C SER A 13 -15.70 -13.94 11.53
N GLY A 14 -16.30 -13.54 12.65
CA GLY A 14 -15.59 -12.82 13.70
C GLY A 14 -15.11 -11.44 13.25
N ALA A 15 -13.88 -11.07 13.58
CA ALA A 15 -13.32 -9.75 13.23
C ALA A 15 -13.16 -9.57 11.71
N ASP A 16 -12.71 -10.60 11.00
CA ASP A 16 -12.52 -10.56 9.55
C ASP A 16 -13.86 -10.50 8.80
N GLY A 17 -14.90 -11.19 9.33
CA GLY A 17 -16.27 -11.08 8.83
C GLY A 17 -16.80 -9.66 8.94
N ARG A 18 -16.63 -9.02 10.11
CA ARG A 18 -17.03 -7.61 10.29
C ARG A 18 -16.28 -6.64 9.36
N ALA A 19 -14.99 -6.84 9.19
CA ALA A 19 -14.20 -6.02 8.25
C ALA A 19 -14.72 -6.16 6.81
N ARG A 20 -15.04 -7.39 6.39
CA ARG A 20 -15.66 -7.67 5.09
C ARG A 20 -17.06 -7.06 4.95
N GLU A 21 -17.89 -7.09 5.99
CA GLU A 21 -19.19 -6.40 6.01
C GLU A 21 -19.03 -4.89 5.91
N THR A 22 -18.08 -4.30 6.66
CA THR A 22 -17.80 -2.86 6.61
C THR A 22 -17.38 -2.41 5.21
N VAL A 23 -16.49 -3.14 4.54
CA VAL A 23 -16.08 -2.78 3.17
C VAL A 23 -17.22 -2.99 2.17
N ARG A 24 -18.01 -4.06 2.32
CA ARG A 24 -19.21 -4.28 1.51
C ARG A 24 -20.14 -3.06 1.56
N ASP A 25 -20.49 -2.63 2.77
CA ASP A 25 -21.38 -1.49 2.97
C ASP A 25 -20.76 -0.19 2.46
N THR A 26 -19.45 -0.01 2.61
CA THR A 26 -18.74 1.16 2.07
C THR A 26 -18.80 1.19 0.55
N VAL A 27 -18.51 0.08 -0.12
CA VAL A 27 -18.55 -0.03 -1.59
C VAL A 27 -19.97 0.19 -2.11
N LEU A 28 -20.99 -0.38 -1.46
CA LEU A 28 -22.39 -0.22 -1.89
C LEU A 28 -22.94 1.21 -1.77
N ARG A 29 -22.31 2.05 -0.93
CA ARG A 29 -22.64 3.48 -0.86
C ARG A 29 -22.06 4.32 -1.99
N LEU A 30 -21.11 3.77 -2.77
CA LEU A 30 -20.52 4.49 -3.89
C LEU A 30 -21.51 4.56 -5.07
N ASP A 31 -21.57 5.73 -5.70
CA ASP A 31 -22.39 5.97 -6.89
C ASP A 31 -21.65 5.50 -8.14
N VAL A 32 -22.20 4.48 -8.81
CA VAL A 32 -21.63 3.89 -10.04
C VAL A 32 -21.53 4.91 -11.17
N ASP A 33 -22.46 5.87 -11.29
CA ASP A 33 -22.39 6.87 -12.35
C ASP A 33 -21.24 7.87 -12.13
N ARG A 34 -20.90 8.14 -10.88
CA ARG A 34 -19.71 8.93 -10.51
C ARG A 34 -18.41 8.14 -10.72
N LEU A 35 -18.38 6.85 -10.40
CA LEU A 35 -17.24 5.97 -10.71
C LEU A 35 -16.98 5.86 -12.21
N LEU A 36 -18.05 5.85 -13.03
CA LEU A 36 -17.98 5.81 -14.49
C LEU A 36 -17.73 7.18 -15.14
N ALA A 37 -17.83 8.27 -14.39
CA ALA A 37 -17.73 9.63 -14.95
C ALA A 37 -16.42 9.87 -15.73
N PRO A 38 -15.22 9.48 -15.25
CA PRO A 38 -13.99 9.63 -16.02
C PRO A 38 -14.01 8.87 -17.36
N PHE A 39 -14.51 7.64 -17.38
CA PHE A 39 -14.58 6.81 -18.56
C PHE A 39 -15.60 7.35 -19.60
N ARG A 40 -16.74 7.83 -19.12
CA ARG A 40 -17.76 8.46 -19.97
C ARG A 40 -17.27 9.78 -20.57
N ARG A 41 -16.51 10.58 -19.79
CA ARG A 41 -15.87 11.79 -20.28
C ARG A 41 -14.92 11.47 -21.43
N GLU A 42 -14.02 10.51 -21.27
CA GLU A 42 -13.08 10.09 -22.33
C GLU A 42 -13.78 9.48 -23.56
N ALA A 43 -14.93 8.84 -23.35
CA ALA A 43 -15.76 8.30 -24.42
C ALA A 43 -16.69 9.33 -25.10
N GLY A 44 -16.67 10.60 -24.68
CA GLY A 44 -17.55 11.64 -25.19
C GLY A 44 -19.04 11.44 -24.85
N LEU A 45 -19.33 10.68 -23.80
CA LEU A 45 -20.70 10.40 -23.34
C LEU A 45 -21.14 11.38 -22.23
N PRO A 46 -22.45 11.60 -22.06
CA PRO A 46 -22.96 12.31 -20.89
C PRO A 46 -22.51 11.63 -19.59
N HIS A 47 -22.04 12.42 -18.62
CA HIS A 47 -21.50 11.89 -17.36
C HIS A 47 -21.93 12.70 -16.14
N ALA A 48 -21.92 12.07 -14.97
CA ALA A 48 -22.06 12.70 -13.68
C ALA A 48 -20.79 13.50 -13.31
N ALA A 49 -20.83 14.26 -12.21
CA ALA A 49 -19.62 14.83 -11.62
C ALA A 49 -18.73 13.69 -11.08
N THR A 50 -17.41 13.84 -11.22
CA THR A 50 -16.42 12.96 -10.61
C THR A 50 -16.50 13.01 -9.09
N TYR A 51 -15.79 12.11 -8.39
CA TYR A 51 -15.72 12.15 -6.93
C TYR A 51 -14.84 13.29 -6.40
N GLY A 52 -13.93 13.83 -7.19
CA GLY A 52 -12.88 14.74 -6.72
C GLY A 52 -11.69 14.01 -6.09
N GLY A 53 -10.83 14.75 -5.41
CA GLY A 53 -9.58 14.18 -4.89
C GLY A 53 -8.72 13.60 -6.02
N TRP A 54 -8.17 12.42 -5.83
CA TRP A 54 -7.34 11.78 -6.85
C TRP A 54 -8.12 11.32 -8.09
N GLU A 55 -9.43 11.17 -7.98
CA GLU A 55 -10.33 10.92 -9.13
C GLU A 55 -10.56 12.15 -10.03
N GLU A 56 -9.92 13.30 -9.74
CA GLU A 56 -10.03 14.54 -10.52
C GLU A 56 -8.67 15.19 -10.80
N THR A 57 -7.58 14.62 -10.27
CA THR A 57 -6.24 15.21 -10.37
C THR A 57 -5.30 14.42 -11.28
N GLY A 58 -5.82 13.47 -12.08
CA GLY A 58 -5.06 12.69 -13.04
C GLY A 58 -5.10 11.18 -12.85
N LEU A 59 -5.52 10.69 -11.66
CA LEU A 59 -5.80 9.27 -11.41
C LEU A 59 -7.26 8.90 -11.69
N ASP A 60 -7.94 9.71 -12.45
CA ASP A 60 -9.36 9.58 -12.79
C ASP A 60 -9.70 8.18 -13.32
N GLY A 61 -10.58 7.46 -12.62
CA GLY A 61 -11.07 6.13 -13.00
C GLY A 61 -10.35 4.95 -12.35
N HIS A 62 -9.22 5.14 -11.64
CA HIS A 62 -8.52 4.02 -10.99
C HIS A 62 -9.38 3.34 -9.90
N THR A 63 -10.18 4.13 -9.17
CA THR A 63 -11.07 3.62 -8.12
C THR A 63 -12.12 2.66 -8.68
N ALA A 64 -12.65 2.92 -9.87
CA ALA A 64 -13.59 2.02 -10.50
C ALA A 64 -13.01 0.61 -10.71
N GLY A 65 -11.74 0.52 -11.11
CA GLY A 65 -11.03 -0.76 -11.23
C GLY A 65 -10.89 -1.50 -9.89
N HIS A 66 -10.46 -0.81 -8.84
CA HIS A 66 -10.38 -1.36 -7.49
C HIS A 66 -11.75 -1.81 -6.94
N VAL A 67 -12.78 -0.99 -7.13
CA VAL A 67 -14.15 -1.32 -6.73
C VAL A 67 -14.65 -2.56 -7.48
N LEU A 68 -14.34 -2.68 -8.78
CA LEU A 68 -14.71 -3.86 -9.56
C LEU A 68 -14.04 -5.13 -9.03
N SER A 69 -12.75 -5.08 -8.68
CA SER A 69 -12.03 -6.18 -8.03
C SER A 69 -12.65 -6.58 -6.69
N SER A 70 -13.00 -5.59 -5.86
CA SER A 70 -13.68 -5.81 -4.58
C SER A 70 -15.07 -6.44 -4.79
N LEU A 71 -15.88 -5.89 -5.70
CA LEU A 71 -17.20 -6.41 -6.05
C LEU A 71 -17.13 -7.83 -6.61
N ALA A 72 -16.11 -8.17 -7.42
CA ALA A 72 -15.88 -9.53 -7.88
C ALA A 72 -15.71 -10.50 -6.69
N THR A 73 -14.89 -10.12 -5.71
CA THR A 73 -14.65 -10.95 -4.52
C THR A 73 -15.89 -11.06 -3.63
N LEU A 74 -16.60 -9.96 -3.39
CA LEU A 74 -17.78 -9.92 -2.53
C LEU A 74 -18.97 -10.68 -3.14
N SER A 75 -19.19 -10.51 -4.45
CA SER A 75 -20.34 -11.11 -5.15
C SER A 75 -20.14 -12.59 -5.51
N ALA A 76 -18.91 -13.07 -5.58
CA ALA A 76 -18.62 -14.48 -5.88
C ALA A 76 -19.22 -15.44 -4.81
N GLY A 77 -19.39 -14.96 -3.57
CA GLY A 77 -20.11 -15.67 -2.50
C GLY A 77 -21.63 -15.62 -2.60
N GLY A 78 -22.20 -15.08 -3.68
CA GLY A 78 -23.66 -15.06 -3.92
C GLY A 78 -24.39 -13.83 -3.38
N ASP A 79 -23.69 -12.76 -2.95
CA ASP A 79 -24.34 -11.50 -2.52
C ASP A 79 -25.02 -10.79 -3.71
N PRO A 80 -26.36 -10.65 -3.69
CA PRO A 80 -27.11 -10.11 -4.84
C PRO A 80 -26.88 -8.62 -5.07
N GLU A 81 -26.65 -7.82 -4.01
CA GLU A 81 -26.49 -6.36 -4.11
C GLU A 81 -25.15 -6.01 -4.72
N THR A 82 -24.05 -6.61 -4.22
CA THR A 82 -22.71 -6.43 -4.80
C THR A 82 -22.65 -7.00 -6.22
N GLY A 83 -23.34 -8.09 -6.51
CA GLY A 83 -23.48 -8.65 -7.85
C GLY A 83 -24.22 -7.71 -8.81
N ALA A 84 -25.30 -7.05 -8.36
CA ALA A 84 -26.01 -6.07 -9.16
C ALA A 84 -25.16 -4.83 -9.47
N MET A 85 -24.43 -4.31 -8.47
CA MET A 85 -23.53 -3.18 -8.64
C MET A 85 -22.35 -3.51 -9.58
N ARG A 86 -21.75 -4.71 -9.45
CA ARG A 86 -20.71 -5.19 -10.36
C ARG A 86 -21.19 -5.19 -11.81
N ARG A 87 -22.33 -5.82 -12.10
CA ARG A 87 -22.90 -5.86 -13.46
C ARG A 87 -23.18 -4.46 -14.02
N ARG A 88 -23.68 -3.54 -13.19
CA ARG A 88 -23.91 -2.15 -13.60
C ARG A 88 -22.61 -1.44 -13.97
N LEU A 89 -21.55 -1.66 -13.19
CA LEU A 89 -20.23 -1.08 -13.46
C LEU A 89 -19.62 -1.65 -14.76
N VAL A 90 -19.68 -2.98 -14.94
CA VAL A 90 -19.21 -3.66 -16.17
C VAL A 90 -19.98 -3.16 -17.40
N ALA A 91 -21.32 -3.10 -17.33
CA ALA A 91 -22.16 -2.60 -18.43
C ALA A 91 -21.82 -1.15 -18.81
N GLY A 92 -21.51 -0.28 -17.82
CA GLY A 92 -21.07 1.09 -18.06
C GLY A 92 -19.70 1.16 -18.76
N LEU A 93 -18.74 0.32 -18.34
CA LEU A 93 -17.45 0.20 -19.04
C LEU A 93 -17.62 -0.30 -20.47
N ALA A 94 -18.50 -1.30 -20.69
CA ALA A 94 -18.84 -1.81 -22.01
C ALA A 94 -19.47 -0.73 -22.91
N GLU A 95 -20.34 0.13 -22.36
CA GLU A 95 -20.89 1.28 -23.06
C GLU A 95 -19.80 2.25 -23.53
N CYS A 96 -18.87 2.60 -22.64
CA CYS A 96 -17.73 3.48 -22.96
C CYS A 96 -16.83 2.87 -24.04
N GLN A 97 -16.51 1.57 -23.95
CA GLN A 97 -15.71 0.86 -24.93
C GLN A 97 -16.36 0.87 -26.34
N ARG A 98 -17.68 0.60 -26.39
CA ARG A 98 -18.44 0.66 -27.65
C ARG A 98 -18.48 2.06 -28.26
N ALA A 99 -18.59 3.10 -27.41
CA ALA A 99 -18.61 4.48 -27.89
C ALA A 99 -17.26 4.90 -28.50
N LEU A 100 -16.15 4.47 -27.90
CA LEU A 100 -14.80 4.70 -28.44
C LEU A 100 -14.51 3.88 -29.69
N GLY A 101 -15.10 2.68 -29.84
CA GLY A 101 -15.01 1.83 -31.02
C GLY A 101 -13.64 1.22 -31.32
N THR A 102 -12.67 1.33 -30.39
CA THR A 102 -11.27 0.89 -30.57
C THR A 102 -10.87 -0.28 -29.68
N GLY A 103 -11.73 -0.67 -28.74
CA GLY A 103 -11.40 -1.61 -27.67
C GLY A 103 -10.78 -0.95 -26.44
N TYR A 104 -10.30 0.28 -26.51
CA TYR A 104 -9.77 1.04 -25.38
C TYR A 104 -10.84 1.32 -24.31
N ILE A 105 -10.41 1.26 -23.05
CA ILE A 105 -11.16 1.72 -21.88
C ILE A 105 -10.19 2.39 -20.93
N GLY A 106 -10.47 3.62 -20.52
CA GLY A 106 -9.67 4.31 -19.51
C GLY A 106 -10.32 5.61 -19.07
N GLY A 107 -10.08 6.02 -17.85
CA GLY A 107 -10.50 7.32 -17.32
C GLY A 107 -9.37 8.37 -17.37
N VAL A 108 -8.19 7.98 -17.84
CA VAL A 108 -7.01 8.87 -17.95
C VAL A 108 -7.34 10.06 -18.86
N PRO A 109 -7.17 11.30 -18.39
CA PRO A 109 -7.39 12.48 -19.23
C PRO A 109 -6.54 12.43 -20.51
N ASP A 110 -7.19 12.62 -21.67
CA ASP A 110 -6.57 12.52 -23.01
C ASP A 110 -5.84 11.18 -23.26
N GLY A 111 -6.32 10.07 -22.68
CA GLY A 111 -5.66 8.76 -22.76
C GLY A 111 -5.51 8.21 -24.18
N VAL A 112 -6.49 8.46 -25.06
CA VAL A 112 -6.38 8.08 -26.49
C VAL A 112 -5.25 8.84 -27.19
N ALA A 113 -5.10 10.14 -26.90
CA ALA A 113 -4.02 10.96 -27.47
C ALA A 113 -2.65 10.51 -26.97
N LEU A 114 -2.53 10.13 -25.69
CA LEU A 114 -1.29 9.59 -25.12
C LEU A 114 -0.76 8.43 -25.97
N TRP A 115 -1.60 7.45 -26.29
CA TRP A 115 -1.15 6.28 -27.08
C TRP A 115 -0.74 6.63 -28.51
N ALA A 116 -1.40 7.62 -29.13
CA ALA A 116 -0.97 8.12 -30.43
C ALA A 116 0.43 8.78 -30.36
N GLU A 117 0.70 9.52 -29.29
CA GLU A 117 2.01 10.12 -29.02
C GLU A 117 3.11 9.06 -28.83
N LEU A 118 2.85 8.05 -27.98
CA LEU A 118 3.81 6.96 -27.70
C LEU A 118 4.16 6.17 -28.98
N ARG A 119 3.16 5.83 -29.79
CA ARG A 119 3.38 5.16 -31.10
C ARG A 119 4.12 6.06 -32.08
N GLY A 120 3.93 7.37 -31.99
CA GLY A 120 4.68 8.36 -32.78
C GLY A 120 6.12 8.58 -32.32
N GLY A 121 6.58 7.86 -31.27
CA GLY A 121 7.92 7.93 -30.74
C GLY A 121 8.14 9.09 -29.76
N ARG A 122 7.10 9.83 -29.38
CA ARG A 122 7.17 10.84 -28.33
C ARG A 122 7.02 10.16 -26.98
N ILE A 123 8.13 9.96 -26.26
CA ILE A 123 8.17 9.34 -24.94
C ILE A 123 8.95 10.26 -24.02
N ASP A 124 8.22 10.93 -23.15
CA ASP A 124 8.73 11.73 -22.04
C ASP A 124 8.25 11.09 -20.74
N ALA A 125 9.13 10.34 -20.09
CA ALA A 125 8.80 9.51 -18.93
C ALA A 125 9.64 9.92 -17.73
N GLY A 126 8.96 10.18 -16.61
CA GLY A 126 9.55 10.32 -15.28
C GLY A 126 8.90 9.31 -14.34
N ALA A 127 9.32 9.27 -13.08
CA ALA A 127 8.85 8.27 -12.11
C ALA A 127 7.31 8.19 -12.00
N PHE A 128 6.62 9.32 -12.13
CA PHE A 128 5.17 9.42 -11.94
C PHE A 128 4.46 10.17 -13.08
N ALA A 129 5.16 10.51 -14.14
CA ALA A 129 4.57 11.19 -15.29
C ALA A 129 4.98 10.51 -16.59
N LEU A 130 4.04 10.44 -17.53
CA LEU A 130 4.25 9.96 -18.89
C LEU A 130 3.57 10.95 -19.86
N ASN A 131 4.37 11.67 -20.63
CA ASN A 131 3.89 12.72 -21.52
C ASN A 131 2.95 13.72 -20.82
N GLY A 132 3.29 14.12 -19.58
CA GLY A 132 2.51 15.04 -18.77
C GLY A 132 1.24 14.48 -18.13
N ARG A 133 0.95 13.17 -18.24
CA ARG A 133 -0.17 12.51 -17.53
C ARG A 133 0.36 11.80 -16.30
N TRP A 134 -0.36 11.94 -15.19
CA TRP A 134 0.00 11.30 -13.92
C TRP A 134 -0.27 9.80 -13.97
N VAL A 135 0.77 8.98 -13.84
CA VAL A 135 0.79 7.49 -13.80
C VAL A 135 -0.30 6.80 -14.64
N PRO A 136 -0.41 7.12 -15.95
CA PRO A 136 -1.54 6.67 -16.75
C PRO A 136 -1.60 5.15 -16.87
N LEU A 137 -0.45 4.46 -16.86
CA LEU A 137 -0.40 3.00 -16.95
C LEU A 137 -0.90 2.32 -15.66
N TYR A 138 -0.63 2.90 -14.48
CA TYR A 138 -1.20 2.46 -13.22
C TYR A 138 -2.73 2.53 -13.26
N ASN A 139 -3.29 3.62 -13.76
CA ASN A 139 -4.74 3.79 -13.89
C ASN A 139 -5.36 2.72 -14.79
N LEU A 140 -4.80 2.53 -16.01
CA LEU A 140 -5.26 1.51 -16.95
C LEU A 140 -5.10 0.08 -16.39
N HIS A 141 -4.05 -0.16 -15.59
CA HIS A 141 -3.87 -1.43 -14.89
C HIS A 141 -5.06 -1.76 -14.00
N LYS A 142 -5.58 -0.79 -13.23
CA LYS A 142 -6.68 -1.06 -12.29
C LYS A 142 -7.95 -1.50 -13.02
N THR A 143 -8.26 -0.86 -14.13
CA THR A 143 -9.39 -1.27 -14.99
C THR A 143 -9.17 -2.70 -15.53
N LEU A 144 -7.96 -3.01 -16.02
CA LEU A 144 -7.63 -4.34 -16.53
C LEU A 144 -7.73 -5.41 -15.43
N ALA A 145 -7.18 -5.15 -14.26
CA ALA A 145 -7.23 -6.06 -13.11
C ALA A 145 -8.67 -6.33 -12.64
N GLY A 146 -9.50 -5.28 -12.54
CA GLY A 146 -10.90 -5.42 -12.16
C GLY A 146 -11.72 -6.26 -13.14
N LEU A 147 -11.47 -6.09 -14.45
CA LEU A 147 -12.11 -6.91 -15.48
C LEU A 147 -11.65 -8.38 -15.43
N ILE A 148 -10.36 -8.64 -15.18
CA ILE A 148 -9.84 -10.00 -14.98
C ILE A 148 -10.54 -10.64 -13.77
N ASP A 149 -10.62 -9.95 -12.65
CA ASP A 149 -11.25 -10.44 -11.42
C ASP A 149 -12.74 -10.77 -11.63
N ALA A 150 -13.46 -9.94 -12.39
CA ALA A 150 -14.85 -10.19 -12.74
C ALA A 150 -15.01 -11.37 -13.71
N ALA A 151 -14.14 -11.50 -14.70
CA ALA A 151 -14.15 -12.62 -15.64
C ALA A 151 -13.82 -13.96 -14.96
N GLU A 152 -12.86 -13.97 -14.01
CA GLU A 152 -12.48 -15.18 -13.24
C GLU A 152 -13.65 -15.77 -12.42
N ILE A 153 -14.63 -14.96 -12.04
CA ILE A 153 -15.83 -15.45 -11.33
C ILE A 153 -17.01 -15.79 -12.28
N GLY A 154 -16.77 -15.79 -13.59
CA GLY A 154 -17.76 -16.19 -14.59
C GLY A 154 -18.68 -15.06 -15.05
N ASP A 155 -18.24 -13.79 -15.05
CA ASP A 155 -18.98 -12.69 -15.65
C ASP A 155 -18.67 -12.62 -17.17
N ASP A 156 -19.61 -13.12 -17.99
CA ASP A 156 -19.44 -13.19 -19.45
C ASP A 156 -19.30 -11.81 -20.09
N GLU A 157 -20.04 -10.79 -19.62
CA GLU A 157 -19.93 -9.42 -20.15
C GLU A 157 -18.56 -8.82 -19.81
N ALA A 158 -18.05 -9.05 -18.59
CA ALA A 158 -16.70 -8.63 -18.21
C ALA A 158 -15.64 -9.32 -19.08
N LEU A 159 -15.82 -10.60 -19.40
CA LEU A 159 -14.91 -11.33 -20.28
C LEU A 159 -14.91 -10.76 -21.71
N GLU A 160 -16.08 -10.45 -22.28
CA GLU A 160 -16.18 -9.81 -23.60
C GLU A 160 -15.46 -8.46 -23.63
N VAL A 161 -15.71 -7.59 -22.65
CA VAL A 161 -15.05 -6.29 -22.50
C VAL A 161 -13.55 -6.45 -22.33
N LEU A 162 -13.12 -7.40 -21.49
CA LEU A 162 -11.72 -7.72 -21.24
C LEU A 162 -11.00 -8.16 -22.52
N LEU A 163 -11.60 -9.07 -23.31
CA LEU A 163 -10.96 -9.57 -24.53
C LEU A 163 -10.81 -8.47 -25.60
N ALA A 164 -11.80 -7.58 -25.73
CA ALA A 164 -11.68 -6.42 -26.62
C ALA A 164 -10.58 -5.44 -26.13
N TYR A 165 -10.48 -5.23 -24.81
CA TYR A 165 -9.43 -4.41 -24.22
C TYR A 165 -8.03 -5.05 -24.38
N ALA A 166 -7.94 -6.36 -24.20
CA ALA A 166 -6.71 -7.11 -24.42
C ALA A 166 -6.24 -7.06 -25.90
N ALA A 167 -7.16 -7.12 -26.86
CA ALA A 167 -6.86 -6.96 -28.27
C ALA A 167 -6.31 -5.55 -28.59
N TRP A 168 -6.90 -4.52 -28.00
CA TRP A 168 -6.39 -3.15 -28.09
C TRP A 168 -4.97 -3.04 -27.49
N TRP A 169 -4.73 -3.58 -26.29
CA TRP A 169 -3.40 -3.60 -25.67
C TRP A 169 -2.37 -4.27 -26.58
N ARG A 170 -2.73 -5.41 -27.17
CA ARG A 170 -1.86 -6.12 -28.11
C ARG A 170 -1.44 -5.24 -29.27
N GLU A 171 -2.40 -4.55 -29.92
CA GLU A 171 -2.11 -3.62 -31.01
C GLU A 171 -1.16 -2.49 -30.61
N GLN A 172 -1.36 -1.89 -29.42
CA GLN A 172 -0.50 -0.81 -28.95
C GLN A 172 0.93 -1.32 -28.70
N LEU A 173 1.06 -2.47 -28.03
CA LEU A 173 2.36 -3.02 -27.61
C LEU A 173 3.14 -3.64 -28.79
N ASP A 174 2.48 -4.20 -29.78
CA ASP A 174 3.11 -4.70 -30.99
C ASP A 174 3.71 -3.56 -31.85
N ALA A 175 3.19 -2.35 -31.71
CA ALA A 175 3.72 -1.15 -32.36
C ALA A 175 4.94 -0.51 -31.67
N LEU A 176 5.29 -0.96 -30.45
CA LEU A 176 6.41 -0.46 -29.66
C LEU A 176 7.58 -1.45 -29.65
N ASP A 177 8.78 -0.98 -29.86
CA ASP A 177 9.98 -1.79 -29.61
C ASP A 177 10.29 -1.89 -28.10
N ASP A 178 11.16 -2.85 -27.73
CA ASP A 178 11.48 -3.08 -26.32
C ASP A 178 12.21 -1.90 -25.67
N ALA A 179 13.01 -1.15 -26.42
CA ALA A 179 13.72 0.04 -25.89
C ALA A 179 12.71 1.15 -25.55
N SER A 180 11.76 1.42 -26.43
CA SER A 180 10.67 2.36 -26.19
C SER A 180 9.82 1.94 -25.01
N LEU A 181 9.48 0.65 -24.88
CA LEU A 181 8.73 0.16 -23.75
C LEU A 181 9.49 0.32 -22.43
N GLN A 182 10.80 -0.03 -22.37
CA GLN A 182 11.61 0.17 -21.16
C GLN A 182 11.71 1.63 -20.74
N ARG A 183 11.71 2.58 -21.67
CA ARG A 183 11.61 4.00 -21.35
C ARG A 183 10.25 4.37 -20.76
N ILE A 184 9.15 3.83 -21.32
CA ILE A 184 7.80 4.04 -20.77
C ILE A 184 7.72 3.51 -19.34
N LEU A 185 8.39 2.39 -19.01
CA LEU A 185 8.40 1.79 -17.68
C LEU A 185 9.24 2.56 -16.64
N GLU A 186 9.88 3.66 -17.00
CA GLU A 186 10.42 4.63 -16.04
C GLU A 186 9.28 5.27 -15.23
N CYS A 187 8.11 5.45 -15.86
CA CYS A 187 6.87 5.83 -15.18
C CYS A 187 6.23 4.62 -14.49
N GLU A 188 5.64 4.85 -13.32
CA GLU A 188 4.88 3.83 -12.61
C GLU A 188 3.78 3.22 -13.50
N PHE A 189 3.68 1.90 -13.50
CA PHE A 189 2.71 1.14 -14.30
C PHE A 189 1.90 0.10 -13.49
N GLY A 190 1.99 0.17 -12.16
CA GLY A 190 1.27 -0.72 -11.26
C GLY A 190 1.60 -2.19 -11.49
N GLY A 191 0.58 -3.06 -11.43
CA GLY A 191 0.70 -4.51 -11.62
C GLY A 191 0.40 -4.99 -13.04
N LEU A 192 0.70 -4.22 -14.11
CA LEU A 192 0.49 -4.70 -15.49
C LEU A 192 1.21 -6.01 -15.78
N THR A 193 2.41 -6.20 -15.21
CA THR A 193 3.15 -7.46 -15.29
C THR A 193 2.33 -8.64 -14.76
N GLU A 194 1.67 -8.48 -13.60
CA GLU A 194 0.77 -9.47 -13.02
C GLU A 194 -0.47 -9.67 -13.91
N SER A 195 -1.12 -8.57 -14.32
CA SER A 195 -2.37 -8.63 -15.07
C SER A 195 -2.20 -9.35 -16.41
N PHE A 196 -1.12 -9.11 -17.16
CA PHE A 196 -0.87 -9.83 -18.40
C PHE A 196 -0.53 -11.30 -18.16
N ALA A 197 0.17 -11.65 -17.10
CA ALA A 197 0.41 -13.04 -16.73
C ALA A 197 -0.90 -13.77 -16.34
N ARG A 198 -1.79 -13.11 -15.60
CA ARG A 198 -3.13 -13.64 -15.26
C ARG A 198 -4.03 -13.75 -16.51
N LEU A 199 -3.95 -12.79 -17.41
CA LEU A 199 -4.67 -12.84 -18.68
C LEU A 199 -4.20 -14.04 -19.52
N ALA A 200 -2.90 -14.35 -19.52
CA ALA A 200 -2.36 -15.56 -20.16
C ALA A 200 -2.94 -16.84 -19.54
N LEU A 201 -3.04 -16.90 -18.20
CA LEU A 201 -3.67 -18.03 -17.50
C LEU A 201 -5.16 -18.17 -17.83
N LEU A 202 -5.89 -17.08 -17.85
CA LEU A 202 -7.33 -17.07 -18.12
C LEU A 202 -7.67 -17.49 -19.55
N THR A 203 -6.85 -17.04 -20.53
CA THR A 203 -7.11 -17.28 -21.96
C THR A 203 -6.37 -18.48 -22.53
N GLY A 204 -5.32 -18.95 -21.87
CA GLY A 204 -4.38 -19.93 -22.43
C GLY A 204 -3.47 -19.36 -23.53
N ASP A 205 -3.53 -18.05 -23.82
CA ASP A 205 -2.73 -17.42 -24.88
C ASP A 205 -1.35 -17.02 -24.37
N THR A 206 -0.32 -17.73 -24.78
CA THR A 206 1.08 -17.49 -24.40
C THR A 206 1.63 -16.15 -24.92
N HIS A 207 0.95 -15.48 -25.85
CA HIS A 207 1.31 -14.12 -26.26
C HIS A 207 1.28 -13.16 -25.06
N PHE A 208 0.25 -13.23 -24.21
CA PHE A 208 0.15 -12.36 -23.03
C PHE A 208 1.25 -12.65 -22.00
N LEU A 209 1.74 -13.88 -21.93
CA LEU A 209 2.93 -14.21 -21.11
C LEU A 209 4.19 -13.53 -21.66
N ALA A 210 4.36 -13.50 -22.97
CA ALA A 210 5.46 -12.76 -23.59
C ALA A 210 5.34 -11.25 -23.33
N VAL A 211 4.12 -10.69 -23.43
CA VAL A 211 3.85 -9.29 -23.07
C VAL A 211 4.19 -9.02 -21.62
N ALA A 212 3.77 -9.87 -20.67
CA ALA A 212 4.09 -9.71 -19.24
C ALA A 212 5.61 -9.59 -19.02
N ARG A 213 6.42 -10.41 -19.73
CA ARG A 213 7.89 -10.33 -19.66
C ARG A 213 8.47 -9.03 -20.23
N ARG A 214 7.85 -8.44 -21.25
CA ARG A 214 8.28 -7.12 -21.77
C ARG A 214 8.04 -5.98 -20.75
N PHE A 215 7.04 -6.13 -19.88
CA PHE A 215 6.76 -5.18 -18.78
C PHE A 215 7.67 -5.35 -17.56
N VAL A 216 8.70 -6.19 -17.61
CA VAL A 216 9.68 -6.34 -16.52
C VAL A 216 10.74 -5.24 -16.62
N PRO A 217 10.82 -4.28 -15.64
CA PRO A 217 11.88 -3.27 -15.63
C PRO A 217 13.19 -3.93 -15.23
N ARG A 218 14.12 -4.01 -16.20
CA ARG A 218 15.42 -4.68 -16.03
C ARG A 218 16.26 -4.04 -14.93
N VAL A 219 16.18 -2.71 -14.80
CA VAL A 219 16.89 -1.95 -13.77
C VAL A 219 16.54 -2.43 -12.34
N LEU A 220 15.32 -2.93 -12.12
CA LEU A 220 14.89 -3.50 -10.85
C LEU A 220 15.19 -5.01 -10.77
N ALA A 221 14.78 -5.75 -11.80
CA ALA A 221 14.75 -7.21 -11.73
C ALA A 221 16.14 -7.85 -11.85
N ASP A 222 17.08 -7.26 -12.63
CA ASP A 222 18.42 -7.83 -12.83
C ASP A 222 19.27 -7.85 -11.55
N PRO A 223 19.37 -6.76 -10.75
CA PRO A 223 20.04 -6.80 -9.45
C PRO A 223 19.45 -7.87 -8.52
N LEU A 224 18.12 -7.88 -8.40
CA LEU A 224 17.42 -8.81 -7.51
C LEU A 224 17.64 -10.28 -7.90
N ALA A 225 17.59 -10.60 -9.20
CA ALA A 225 17.88 -11.95 -9.70
C ALA A 225 19.34 -12.39 -9.48
N GLN A 226 20.24 -11.42 -9.26
CA GLN A 226 21.66 -11.63 -8.92
C GLN A 226 21.93 -11.60 -7.42
N GLY A 227 20.91 -11.46 -6.57
CA GLY A 227 21.02 -11.38 -5.12
C GLY A 227 21.60 -10.05 -4.61
N ARG A 228 21.44 -8.96 -5.37
CA ARG A 228 21.88 -7.62 -4.95
C ARG A 228 20.69 -6.79 -4.48
N ASP A 229 20.79 -6.28 -3.26
CA ASP A 229 19.82 -5.36 -2.67
C ASP A 229 20.17 -3.91 -3.03
N GLU A 230 19.46 -3.37 -4.00
CA GLU A 230 19.56 -1.98 -4.47
C GLU A 230 18.22 -1.26 -4.26
N LEU A 231 17.46 -1.65 -3.22
CA LEU A 231 16.11 -1.14 -2.98
C LEU A 231 16.10 0.22 -2.27
N ASP A 232 17.19 0.58 -1.58
CA ASP A 232 17.24 1.77 -0.76
C ASP A 232 16.85 3.03 -1.53
N GLY A 233 15.85 3.77 -0.98
CA GLY A 233 15.28 4.97 -1.60
C GLY A 233 14.41 4.76 -2.83
N LEU A 234 14.13 3.52 -3.23
CA LEU A 234 13.11 3.26 -4.24
C LEU A 234 11.71 3.39 -3.64
N HIS A 235 10.78 3.95 -4.40
CA HIS A 235 9.37 4.00 -4.01
C HIS A 235 8.80 2.58 -3.93
N ALA A 236 8.35 2.16 -2.75
CA ALA A 236 8.04 0.77 -2.45
C ALA A 236 6.84 0.25 -3.26
N ASN A 237 5.73 1.01 -3.27
CA ASN A 237 4.51 0.58 -3.94
C ASN A 237 4.64 0.48 -5.47
N THR A 238 5.56 1.22 -6.10
CA THR A 238 5.84 1.07 -7.53
C THR A 238 6.62 -0.21 -7.84
N ARG A 239 7.29 -0.81 -6.85
CA ARG A 239 8.17 -1.98 -7.05
C ARG A 239 7.51 -3.29 -6.63
N ILE A 240 6.82 -3.33 -5.50
CA ILE A 240 6.21 -4.57 -4.98
C ILE A 240 5.27 -5.24 -6.02
N PRO A 241 4.37 -4.53 -6.72
CA PRO A 241 3.49 -5.14 -7.73
C PRO A 241 4.25 -5.79 -8.89
N VAL A 242 5.42 -5.26 -9.26
CA VAL A 242 6.28 -5.87 -10.28
C VAL A 242 6.72 -7.27 -9.85
N LEU A 243 7.10 -7.43 -8.58
CA LEU A 243 7.55 -8.72 -8.05
C LEU A 243 6.39 -9.73 -7.89
N VAL A 244 5.18 -9.25 -7.60
CA VAL A 244 3.96 -10.08 -7.71
C VAL A 244 3.86 -10.61 -9.15
N GLY A 245 3.99 -9.71 -10.14
CA GLY A 245 3.98 -10.08 -11.56
C GLY A 245 5.07 -11.07 -11.95
N LEU A 246 6.30 -10.94 -11.44
CA LEU A 246 7.37 -11.89 -11.70
C LEU A 246 7.04 -13.29 -11.16
N ALA A 247 6.50 -13.38 -9.95
CA ALA A 247 6.05 -14.66 -9.40
C ALA A 247 4.89 -15.25 -10.23
N THR A 248 3.93 -14.42 -10.65
CA THR A 248 2.81 -14.84 -11.50
C THR A 248 3.28 -15.29 -12.88
N ILE A 249 4.30 -14.66 -13.49
CA ILE A 249 4.91 -15.11 -14.77
C ILE A 249 5.48 -16.50 -14.60
N GLU A 250 6.23 -16.78 -13.53
CA GLU A 250 6.77 -18.13 -13.29
C GLU A 250 5.64 -19.16 -13.14
N ARG A 251 4.57 -18.82 -12.38
CA ARG A 251 3.41 -19.70 -12.25
C ARG A 251 2.74 -19.96 -13.61
N ALA A 252 2.43 -18.90 -14.35
CA ALA A 252 1.81 -19.03 -15.66
C ALA A 252 2.67 -19.86 -16.63
N ALA A 253 3.98 -19.64 -16.66
CA ALA A 253 4.89 -20.42 -17.50
C ALA A 253 4.87 -21.91 -17.12
N ARG A 254 4.80 -22.26 -15.84
CA ARG A 254 4.68 -23.65 -15.39
C ARG A 254 3.36 -24.30 -15.81
N GLU A 255 2.26 -23.55 -15.79
CA GLU A 255 0.92 -24.07 -16.05
C GLU A 255 0.62 -24.20 -17.55
N ILE A 256 0.89 -23.16 -18.35
CA ILE A 256 0.46 -23.12 -19.76
C ILE A 256 1.61 -23.23 -20.77
N ALA A 257 2.86 -23.08 -20.35
CA ALA A 257 4.02 -23.10 -21.25
C ALA A 257 5.26 -23.76 -20.60
N PRO A 258 5.15 -24.99 -20.06
CA PRO A 258 6.27 -25.62 -19.33
C PRO A 258 7.54 -25.77 -20.14
N GLY A 259 7.45 -25.86 -21.47
CA GLY A 259 8.60 -25.90 -22.37
C GLY A 259 9.37 -24.60 -22.53
N LEU A 260 8.84 -23.49 -22.06
CA LEU A 260 9.50 -22.17 -22.11
C LEU A 260 10.30 -21.85 -20.82
N LEU A 261 10.25 -22.73 -19.82
CA LEU A 261 11.03 -22.56 -18.61
C LEU A 261 12.44 -23.09 -18.81
N PRO A 262 13.48 -22.36 -18.36
CA PRO A 262 14.83 -22.93 -18.29
C PRO A 262 14.85 -24.13 -17.32
N SER A 263 15.78 -25.05 -17.52
CA SER A 263 15.95 -26.22 -16.66
C SER A 263 16.46 -25.90 -15.24
N VAL A 264 16.76 -24.65 -14.98
CA VAL A 264 17.26 -24.12 -13.71
C VAL A 264 16.22 -23.11 -13.21
N GLU A 265 16.23 -22.83 -11.91
CA GLU A 265 15.37 -21.84 -11.25
C GLU A 265 15.15 -20.58 -12.10
N ALA A 266 13.88 -20.26 -12.37
CA ALA A 266 13.55 -19.18 -13.28
C ALA A 266 14.06 -17.82 -12.75
N TYR A 267 14.54 -17.00 -13.67
CA TYR A 267 15.01 -15.64 -13.39
C TYR A 267 13.98 -14.83 -12.59
N GLU A 268 12.72 -14.90 -13.01
CA GLU A 268 11.60 -14.20 -12.43
C GLU A 268 11.40 -14.59 -10.95
N GLY A 269 11.37 -15.88 -10.67
CA GLY A 269 11.16 -16.38 -9.31
C GLY A 269 12.35 -16.12 -8.39
N ARG A 270 13.60 -16.14 -8.88
CA ARG A 270 14.76 -15.73 -8.06
C ARG A 270 14.66 -14.29 -7.60
N ALA A 271 14.33 -13.38 -8.53
CA ALA A 271 14.16 -11.97 -8.20
C ALA A 271 13.05 -11.76 -7.17
N ALA A 272 11.89 -12.43 -7.37
CA ALA A 272 10.74 -12.30 -6.48
C ALA A 272 11.03 -12.85 -5.06
N ARG A 273 11.68 -14.02 -4.95
CA ARG A 273 12.06 -14.60 -3.65
C ARG A 273 13.09 -13.77 -2.92
N PHE A 274 14.15 -13.32 -3.61
CA PHE A 274 15.16 -12.47 -2.99
C PHE A 274 14.56 -11.15 -2.49
N PHE A 275 13.73 -10.50 -3.31
CA PHE A 275 13.03 -9.27 -2.91
C PHE A 275 12.17 -9.51 -1.67
N PHE A 276 11.34 -10.55 -1.67
CA PHE A 276 10.48 -10.87 -0.54
C PHE A 276 11.29 -11.02 0.76
N ASP A 277 12.36 -11.81 0.71
CA ASP A 277 13.24 -12.02 1.86
C ASP A 277 13.82 -10.68 2.38
N ARG A 278 14.33 -9.83 1.46
CA ARG A 278 14.90 -8.52 1.84
C ARG A 278 13.86 -7.61 2.49
N VAL A 279 12.65 -7.53 1.93
CA VAL A 279 11.60 -6.65 2.46
C VAL A 279 11.00 -7.22 3.75
N ALA A 280 10.56 -8.48 3.73
CA ALA A 280 9.86 -9.07 4.87
C ALA A 280 10.73 -9.19 6.13
N ARG A 281 12.03 -9.55 5.97
CA ARG A 281 12.94 -9.81 7.11
C ARG A 281 13.79 -8.62 7.54
N HIS A 282 14.03 -7.65 6.64
CA HIS A 282 15.01 -6.60 6.91
C HIS A 282 14.43 -5.18 6.81
N ARG A 283 13.26 -5.00 6.18
CA ARG A 283 12.66 -3.68 5.94
C ARG A 283 11.22 -3.56 6.45
N SER A 284 10.74 -4.56 7.19
CA SER A 284 9.38 -4.58 7.75
C SER A 284 9.39 -4.45 9.27
N VAL A 285 8.36 -3.80 9.80
CA VAL A 285 8.08 -3.69 11.22
C VAL A 285 7.15 -4.82 11.68
N ALA A 286 7.02 -5.04 12.98
CA ALA A 286 6.30 -6.19 13.54
C ALA A 286 4.83 -6.31 13.11
N ILE A 287 4.15 -5.21 12.76
CA ILE A 287 2.80 -5.27 12.20
C ILE A 287 2.76 -5.84 10.77
N GLY A 288 3.91 -6.09 10.14
CA GLY A 288 4.03 -6.62 8.78
C GLY A 288 4.04 -5.55 7.69
N GLY A 289 4.09 -4.26 8.06
CA GLY A 289 4.20 -3.15 7.12
C GLY A 289 5.66 -2.78 6.83
N ASN A 290 5.91 -2.10 5.72
CA ASN A 290 7.22 -1.65 5.28
C ASN A 290 7.16 -0.24 4.70
N SER A 291 8.31 0.36 4.46
CA SER A 291 8.53 1.72 3.94
C SER A 291 8.30 2.85 4.96
N VAL A 292 8.91 3.96 4.69
CA VAL A 292 8.67 5.25 5.36
C VAL A 292 8.53 6.30 4.27
N ARG A 293 7.52 7.16 4.35
CA ARG A 293 7.23 8.13 3.28
C ARG A 293 7.25 7.47 1.89
N GLU A 294 6.59 6.31 1.77
CA GLU A 294 6.45 5.50 0.55
C GLU A 294 7.75 4.85 0.03
N HIS A 295 8.91 5.10 0.63
CA HIS A 295 10.20 4.64 0.12
C HIS A 295 10.83 3.58 1.03
N PHE A 296 11.55 2.64 0.40
CA PHE A 296 12.41 1.73 1.15
C PHE A 296 13.58 2.49 1.76
N ASP A 297 13.89 2.17 3.01
CA ASP A 297 15.06 2.66 3.73
C ASP A 297 15.90 1.45 4.19
N ALA A 298 17.21 1.57 4.14
CA ALA A 298 18.13 0.54 4.63
C ALA A 298 18.04 0.39 6.15
N SER A 299 17.68 1.46 6.85
CA SER A 299 17.49 1.49 8.31
C SER A 299 16.01 1.64 8.65
N LEU A 300 15.56 0.92 9.68
CA LEU A 300 14.24 1.11 10.27
C LEU A 300 14.15 2.35 11.17
N ALA A 301 15.27 2.96 11.52
CA ALA A 301 15.34 4.06 12.50
C ALA A 301 14.47 5.27 12.06
N SER A 302 14.47 5.62 10.77
CA SER A 302 13.67 6.71 10.23
C SER A 302 12.16 6.48 10.44
N MET A 303 11.71 5.22 10.38
CA MET A 303 10.31 4.83 10.55
C MET A 303 9.78 5.13 11.96
N PHE A 304 10.64 5.09 12.96
CA PHE A 304 10.25 5.35 14.36
C PHE A 304 10.20 6.84 14.73
N ILE A 305 10.73 7.70 13.89
CA ILE A 305 10.75 9.15 14.12
C ILE A 305 9.82 9.92 13.15
N ALA A 306 9.54 9.39 11.99
CA ALA A 306 8.69 10.03 10.98
C ALA A 306 7.20 10.04 11.38
N ARG A 307 6.44 10.99 10.80
CA ARG A 307 4.97 11.02 10.88
C ARG A 307 4.34 9.93 10.03
N GLU A 308 4.97 9.63 8.90
CA GLU A 308 4.56 8.64 7.91
C GLU A 308 5.24 7.30 8.22
N GLY A 309 4.43 6.29 8.42
CA GLY A 309 4.91 4.92 8.63
C GLY A 309 4.65 4.04 7.40
N PRO A 310 4.53 2.73 7.60
CA PRO A 310 4.17 1.79 6.55
C PRO A 310 2.90 2.18 5.81
N GLU A 311 2.97 2.09 4.48
CA GLU A 311 1.84 2.29 3.57
C GLU A 311 0.98 1.03 3.46
N THR A 312 -0.35 1.19 3.47
CA THR A 312 -1.30 0.08 3.42
C THR A 312 -1.21 -0.71 2.10
N CYS A 313 -1.02 -0.03 0.95
CA CYS A 313 -0.87 -0.68 -0.35
C CYS A 313 0.31 -1.65 -0.38
N ASN A 314 1.45 -1.25 0.19
CA ASN A 314 2.65 -2.09 0.27
C ASN A 314 2.37 -3.41 0.96
N THR A 315 1.66 -3.35 2.09
CA THR A 315 1.32 -4.53 2.87
C THR A 315 0.38 -5.46 2.10
N TYR A 316 -0.64 -4.93 1.44
CA TYR A 316 -1.53 -5.73 0.61
C TYR A 316 -0.78 -6.42 -0.54
N ASN A 317 0.09 -5.70 -1.25
CA ASN A 317 0.89 -6.26 -2.34
C ASN A 317 1.93 -7.28 -1.83
N MET A 318 2.52 -7.09 -0.64
CA MET A 318 3.39 -8.09 -0.02
C MET A 318 2.65 -9.40 0.32
N ILE A 319 1.39 -9.31 0.76
CA ILE A 319 0.55 -10.51 0.99
C ILE A 319 0.23 -11.21 -0.34
N LYS A 320 -0.05 -10.48 -1.41
CA LYS A 320 -0.22 -11.05 -2.76
C LYS A 320 1.05 -11.78 -3.21
N LEU A 321 2.22 -11.14 -3.02
CA LEU A 321 3.51 -11.76 -3.36
C LEU A 321 3.76 -13.02 -2.53
N ALA A 322 3.46 -13.00 -1.24
CA ALA A 322 3.55 -14.17 -0.37
C ALA A 322 2.68 -15.33 -0.87
N ALA A 323 1.44 -15.05 -1.30
CA ALA A 323 0.53 -16.04 -1.86
C ALA A 323 1.09 -16.70 -3.12
N GLU A 324 1.58 -15.91 -4.08
CA GLU A 324 2.20 -16.41 -5.31
C GLU A 324 3.46 -17.26 -5.02
N LEU A 325 4.33 -16.79 -4.13
CA LEU A 325 5.54 -17.51 -3.76
C LEU A 325 5.24 -18.82 -3.01
N HIS A 326 4.24 -18.82 -2.10
CA HIS A 326 3.79 -20.05 -1.45
C HIS A 326 3.21 -21.04 -2.48
N ALA A 327 2.40 -20.59 -3.41
CA ALA A 327 1.83 -21.44 -4.46
C ALA A 327 2.92 -22.09 -5.31
N LEU A 328 3.99 -21.35 -5.60
CA LEU A 328 5.12 -21.83 -6.40
C LEU A 328 6.06 -22.80 -5.68
N THR A 329 6.33 -22.55 -4.38
CA THR A 329 7.40 -23.22 -3.64
C THR A 329 6.90 -24.22 -2.62
N GLY A 330 5.72 -23.97 -2.05
CA GLY A 330 5.19 -24.71 -0.91
C GLY A 330 5.82 -24.33 0.42
N ASP A 331 6.66 -23.29 0.46
CA ASP A 331 7.28 -22.80 1.68
C ASP A 331 6.27 -22.02 2.52
N ASP A 332 6.08 -22.46 3.75
CA ASP A 332 5.08 -21.93 4.67
C ASP A 332 5.51 -20.61 5.35
N ASP A 333 6.79 -20.22 5.28
CA ASP A 333 7.27 -18.93 5.81
C ASP A 333 6.53 -17.75 5.15
N TYR A 334 6.16 -17.85 3.88
CA TYR A 334 5.36 -16.84 3.19
C TYR A 334 3.99 -16.64 3.83
N LEU A 335 3.37 -17.72 4.29
CA LEU A 335 2.05 -17.65 4.94
C LEU A 335 2.12 -17.05 6.34
N HIS A 336 3.20 -17.29 7.09
CA HIS A 336 3.41 -16.67 8.41
C HIS A 336 3.52 -15.15 8.29
N VAL A 337 4.30 -14.66 7.33
CA VAL A 337 4.43 -13.22 7.05
C VAL A 337 3.09 -12.62 6.60
N ALA A 338 2.39 -13.30 5.68
CA ALA A 338 1.10 -12.84 5.17
C ALA A 338 0.05 -12.73 6.29
N GLU A 339 -0.05 -13.75 7.16
CA GLU A 339 -1.03 -13.76 8.26
C GLU A 339 -0.73 -12.68 9.31
N ARG A 340 0.55 -12.48 9.67
CA ARG A 340 0.98 -11.39 10.56
C ARG A 340 0.55 -10.03 10.01
N ALA A 341 0.88 -9.76 8.74
CA ALA A 341 0.55 -8.50 8.07
C ALA A 341 -0.96 -8.28 7.95
N ARG A 342 -1.71 -9.32 7.57
CA ARG A 342 -3.16 -9.30 7.48
C ARG A 342 -3.80 -8.97 8.83
N ARG A 343 -3.39 -9.70 9.89
CA ARG A 343 -3.99 -9.59 11.24
C ARG A 343 -3.69 -8.25 11.91
N ASN A 344 -2.46 -7.74 11.77
CA ASN A 344 -2.02 -6.57 12.52
C ASN A 344 -2.10 -5.27 11.71
N HIS A 345 -1.70 -5.25 10.44
CA HIS A 345 -1.70 -4.03 9.65
C HIS A 345 -2.99 -3.86 8.84
N LEU A 346 -3.34 -4.79 7.93
CA LEU A 346 -4.51 -4.59 7.07
C LEU A 346 -5.81 -4.44 7.89
N ARG A 347 -6.00 -5.28 8.92
CA ARG A 347 -7.18 -5.17 9.78
C ARG A 347 -7.25 -3.82 10.51
N SER A 348 -6.10 -3.23 10.86
CA SER A 348 -6.03 -1.91 11.50
C SER A 348 -6.25 -0.75 10.53
N ALA A 349 -6.07 -0.98 9.23
CA ALA A 349 -6.12 0.08 8.22
C ALA A 349 -7.52 0.50 7.81
N GLN A 350 -8.58 -0.25 8.18
CA GLN A 350 -9.96 0.14 7.98
C GLN A 350 -10.61 0.56 9.31
N HIS A 351 -11.27 1.71 9.33
CA HIS A 351 -12.04 2.14 10.49
C HIS A 351 -13.34 1.35 10.60
N PRO A 352 -13.62 0.64 11.72
CA PRO A 352 -14.75 -0.27 11.84
C PRO A 352 -16.12 0.43 11.87
N GLY A 353 -16.18 1.73 12.22
CA GLY A 353 -17.41 2.48 12.37
C GLY A 353 -17.86 3.21 11.12
N HIS A 354 -16.92 3.87 10.40
CA HIS A 354 -17.26 4.66 9.21
C HIS A 354 -16.68 4.11 7.91
N GLY A 355 -15.85 3.05 7.98
CA GLY A 355 -15.34 2.36 6.78
C GLY A 355 -14.21 3.06 6.03
N GLY A 356 -13.74 4.22 6.49
CA GLY A 356 -12.59 4.91 5.89
C GLY A 356 -11.28 4.14 6.05
N PHE A 357 -10.29 4.46 5.22
CA PHE A 357 -9.02 3.74 5.16
C PHE A 357 -7.85 4.62 5.58
N ALA A 358 -6.86 4.02 6.25
CA ALA A 358 -5.59 4.65 6.54
C ALA A 358 -4.62 4.46 5.36
N TYR A 359 -3.90 5.53 5.01
CA TYR A 359 -2.78 5.48 4.07
C TYR A 359 -1.53 4.99 4.80
N PHE A 360 -1.07 5.79 5.77
CA PHE A 360 0.08 5.49 6.61
C PHE A 360 -0.31 4.98 7.99
N THR A 361 0.51 4.09 8.53
CA THR A 361 0.42 3.59 9.88
C THR A 361 1.69 3.94 10.65
N PRO A 362 1.77 5.16 11.25
CA PRO A 362 2.95 5.64 11.95
C PRO A 362 3.47 4.66 13.00
N GLN A 363 4.80 4.53 13.06
CA GLN A 363 5.49 3.75 14.09
C GLN A 363 6.04 4.64 15.21
N ARG A 364 6.00 5.96 15.02
CA ARG A 364 6.40 6.94 16.04
C ARG A 364 5.55 6.80 17.30
N PRO A 365 6.15 6.67 18.50
CA PRO A 365 5.42 6.65 19.76
C PRO A 365 4.50 7.85 19.94
N ALA A 366 3.33 7.61 20.53
CA ALA A 366 2.30 8.60 20.83
C ALA A 366 1.83 9.41 19.59
N HIS A 367 1.91 8.81 18.40
CA HIS A 367 1.32 9.36 17.18
C HIS A 367 0.02 8.63 16.80
N TYR A 368 -0.60 8.91 15.65
CA TYR A 368 -1.92 8.39 15.30
C TYR A 368 -2.07 8.19 13.79
N ARG A 369 -3.10 7.43 13.39
CA ARG A 369 -3.51 7.24 12.00
C ARG A 369 -4.61 8.23 11.62
N VAL A 370 -4.60 8.65 10.36
CA VAL A 370 -5.68 9.41 9.72
C VAL A 370 -6.41 8.49 8.76
N TYR A 371 -7.72 8.57 8.75
CA TYR A 371 -8.58 7.80 7.84
C TYR A 371 -9.18 8.70 6.78
N SER A 372 -9.43 8.15 5.59
CA SER A 372 -10.20 8.83 4.55
C SER A 372 -11.64 9.08 5.03
N GLY A 373 -12.31 10.01 4.37
CA GLY A 373 -13.76 10.05 4.37
C GLY A 373 -14.34 8.82 3.67
N GLU A 374 -15.65 8.67 3.71
CA GLU A 374 -16.35 7.53 3.09
C GLU A 374 -16.28 7.60 1.55
N ALA A 375 -16.31 8.81 0.99
CA ALA A 375 -16.29 9.11 -0.43
C ALA A 375 -15.43 10.34 -0.73
N GLU A 376 -14.27 10.45 -0.08
CA GLU A 376 -13.33 11.56 -0.18
C GLU A 376 -11.90 11.05 -0.23
N GLY A 377 -11.02 11.80 -0.91
CA GLY A 377 -9.60 11.46 -1.07
C GLY A 377 -9.34 10.54 -2.25
N PHE A 378 -9.91 9.36 -2.24
CA PHE A 378 -9.76 8.32 -3.26
C PHE A 378 -8.28 8.00 -3.54
N TRP A 379 -7.49 7.92 -2.48
CA TRP A 379 -6.09 7.51 -2.54
C TRP A 379 -5.96 6.07 -3.07
N CYS A 380 -4.79 5.73 -3.58
CA CYS A 380 -4.49 4.34 -3.96
C CYS A 380 -4.76 3.36 -2.80
N CYS A 381 -4.49 3.76 -1.55
CA CYS A 381 -4.74 2.95 -0.36
C CYS A 381 -6.23 2.77 -0.02
N MET A 382 -7.14 3.65 -0.46
CA MET A 382 -8.58 3.36 -0.41
C MET A 382 -8.92 2.23 -1.38
N GLY A 383 -8.41 2.31 -2.61
CA GLY A 383 -8.61 1.29 -3.62
C GLY A 383 -8.10 -0.08 -3.19
N SER A 384 -6.83 -0.19 -2.79
CA SER A 384 -6.27 -1.44 -2.27
C SER A 384 -6.95 -1.88 -0.97
N GLY A 385 -7.47 -0.95 -0.17
CA GLY A 385 -8.26 -1.23 1.02
C GLY A 385 -9.58 -1.92 0.68
N PHE A 386 -10.31 -1.47 -0.36
CA PHE A 386 -11.51 -2.18 -0.84
C PHE A 386 -11.21 -3.63 -1.21
N GLU A 387 -10.10 -3.87 -1.93
CA GLU A 387 -9.69 -5.22 -2.30
C GLU A 387 -9.27 -6.05 -1.09
N ALA A 388 -8.38 -5.52 -0.24
CA ALA A 388 -7.78 -6.24 0.86
C ALA A 388 -8.80 -6.68 1.92
N GLN A 389 -9.76 -5.82 2.26
CA GLN A 389 -10.79 -6.15 3.25
C GLN A 389 -11.82 -7.14 2.69
N ALA A 390 -12.10 -7.11 1.39
CA ALA A 390 -12.94 -8.12 0.74
C ALA A 390 -12.24 -9.49 0.67
N TRP A 391 -10.90 -9.52 0.68
CA TRP A 391 -10.07 -10.72 0.46
C TRP A 391 -9.65 -11.44 1.75
N HIS A 392 -10.11 -11.00 2.93
CA HIS A 392 -9.88 -11.73 4.18
C HIS A 392 -10.29 -13.19 4.06
N GLY A 393 -9.43 -14.09 4.54
CA GLY A 393 -9.67 -15.55 4.48
C GLY A 393 -9.18 -16.24 3.22
N ALA A 394 -8.81 -15.52 2.15
CA ALA A 394 -8.39 -16.12 0.87
C ALA A 394 -7.22 -17.10 1.01
N LEU A 395 -6.31 -16.88 1.96
CA LEU A 395 -5.16 -17.73 2.23
C LEU A 395 -5.37 -18.74 3.37
N ALA A 396 -6.56 -18.74 4.02
CA ALA A 396 -6.82 -19.61 5.17
C ALA A 396 -6.77 -21.09 4.84
N PHE A 397 -7.12 -21.44 3.61
CA PHE A 397 -7.14 -22.82 3.11
C PHE A 397 -6.37 -22.93 1.79
N ALA A 398 -6.00 -24.17 1.43
CA ALA A 398 -5.41 -24.49 0.13
C ALA A 398 -5.57 -25.99 -0.17
N ARG A 399 -5.26 -26.39 -1.43
CA ARG A 399 -5.07 -27.78 -1.84
C ARG A 399 -3.65 -27.99 -2.38
N ASN A 400 -3.11 -29.15 -2.15
CA ASN A 400 -1.91 -29.65 -2.82
C ASN A 400 -2.19 -31.08 -3.30
N GLY A 401 -2.70 -31.20 -4.53
CA GLY A 401 -3.30 -32.45 -4.99
C GLY A 401 -4.49 -32.85 -4.11
N GLU A 402 -4.45 -34.04 -3.54
CA GLU A 402 -5.49 -34.55 -2.62
C GLU A 402 -5.33 -34.05 -1.16
N ASP A 403 -4.22 -33.37 -0.84
CA ASP A 403 -3.94 -32.85 0.51
C ASP A 403 -4.68 -31.53 0.74
N LEU A 404 -5.62 -31.53 1.70
CA LEU A 404 -6.31 -30.35 2.18
C LEU A 404 -5.40 -29.60 3.16
N ARG A 405 -5.31 -28.30 3.03
CA ARG A 405 -4.45 -27.48 3.87
C ARG A 405 -5.22 -26.42 4.62
N VAL A 406 -4.97 -26.32 5.92
CA VAL A 406 -5.35 -25.20 6.77
C VAL A 406 -4.07 -24.39 7.04
N ASN A 407 -4.05 -23.14 6.63
CA ASN A 407 -2.83 -22.33 6.58
C ASN A 407 -2.75 -21.29 7.70
N ALA A 408 -3.88 -20.88 8.28
CA ALA A 408 -3.90 -19.87 9.32
C ALA A 408 -5.10 -20.07 10.25
N PRO A 409 -5.01 -19.68 11.53
CA PRO A 409 -6.12 -19.75 12.47
C PRO A 409 -7.11 -18.59 12.25
N VAL A 410 -7.89 -18.67 11.18
CA VAL A 410 -8.91 -17.69 10.79
C VAL A 410 -10.30 -18.32 10.97
N ALA A 411 -11.21 -17.63 11.63
CA ALA A 411 -12.58 -18.09 11.75
C ALA A 411 -13.27 -18.04 10.38
N ALA A 412 -13.35 -19.18 9.70
CA ALA A 412 -13.78 -19.27 8.32
C ALA A 412 -14.38 -20.63 7.97
N SER A 413 -15.16 -20.68 6.89
CA SER A 413 -15.60 -21.92 6.26
C SER A 413 -15.22 -21.92 4.77
N TRP A 414 -14.94 -23.12 4.27
CA TRP A 414 -14.63 -23.38 2.86
C TRP A 414 -15.41 -24.61 2.38
N GLU A 415 -16.05 -24.46 1.24
CA GLU A 415 -16.77 -25.54 0.59
C GLU A 415 -16.35 -25.64 -0.88
N ASP A 416 -15.92 -26.81 -1.32
CA ASP A 416 -15.43 -27.06 -2.67
C ASP A 416 -15.31 -28.57 -2.94
N ASP A 417 -15.79 -29.04 -4.10
CA ASP A 417 -15.65 -30.39 -4.64
C ASP A 417 -15.73 -31.53 -3.60
N GLY A 418 -16.88 -31.65 -2.96
CA GLY A 418 -17.15 -32.72 -1.98
C GLY A 418 -16.41 -32.59 -0.65
N VAL A 419 -15.85 -31.40 -0.37
CA VAL A 419 -15.20 -31.04 0.89
C VAL A 419 -15.86 -29.83 1.51
N ARG A 420 -16.12 -29.89 2.81
CA ARG A 420 -16.51 -28.75 3.63
C ARG A 420 -15.63 -28.68 4.87
N ILE A 421 -14.95 -27.56 5.05
CA ILE A 421 -14.17 -27.27 6.26
C ILE A 421 -14.80 -26.07 6.94
N GLU A 422 -15.06 -26.20 8.25
CA GLU A 422 -15.44 -25.10 9.12
C GLU A 422 -14.40 -24.97 10.22
N GLN A 423 -13.77 -23.80 10.33
CA GLN A 423 -12.78 -23.45 11.32
C GLN A 423 -13.35 -22.44 12.30
N ALA A 424 -13.56 -22.86 13.55
CA ALA A 424 -13.89 -21.99 14.65
C ALA A 424 -12.62 -21.64 15.44
N VAL A 425 -12.47 -20.36 15.79
CA VAL A 425 -11.30 -19.84 16.53
C VAL A 425 -11.79 -19.15 17.80
N HIS A 426 -11.22 -19.55 18.94
CA HIS A 426 -11.55 -19.00 20.26
C HIS A 426 -10.29 -18.46 20.91
N GLU A 427 -10.26 -17.16 21.16
CA GLU A 427 -9.17 -16.50 21.87
C GLU A 427 -9.33 -16.66 23.37
N ARG A 428 -8.30 -17.22 24.03
CA ARG A 428 -8.17 -17.33 25.48
C ARG A 428 -7.02 -16.44 25.95
N ALA A 429 -6.96 -16.22 27.25
CA ALA A 429 -5.86 -15.42 27.84
C ALA A 429 -4.48 -16.00 27.45
N GLU A 430 -4.29 -17.31 27.57
CA GLU A 430 -3.02 -18.00 27.42
C GLU A 430 -2.88 -18.85 26.15
N SER A 431 -3.93 -18.91 25.34
CA SER A 431 -3.94 -19.74 24.14
C SER A 431 -4.93 -19.24 23.08
N LEU A 432 -4.75 -19.74 21.88
CA LEU A 432 -5.73 -19.66 20.80
C LEU A 432 -6.18 -21.08 20.49
N GLU A 433 -7.48 -21.35 20.65
CA GLU A 433 -8.08 -22.67 20.44
C GLU A 433 -8.73 -22.71 19.06
N VAL A 434 -8.39 -23.73 18.27
CA VAL A 434 -8.94 -23.96 16.94
C VAL A 434 -9.72 -25.27 16.92
N THR A 435 -10.94 -25.21 16.42
CA THR A 435 -11.76 -26.39 16.15
C THR A 435 -12.03 -26.48 14.65
N LEU A 436 -11.64 -27.59 14.05
CA LEU A 436 -11.85 -27.90 12.63
C LEU A 436 -12.92 -28.97 12.51
N SER A 437 -14.07 -28.63 11.94
CA SER A 437 -15.11 -29.56 11.51
C SER A 437 -14.92 -29.81 10.01
N VAL A 438 -14.60 -31.02 9.61
CA VAL A 438 -14.29 -31.38 8.22
C VAL A 438 -15.24 -32.46 7.76
N VAL A 439 -15.89 -32.25 6.63
CA VAL A 439 -16.71 -33.27 5.96
C VAL A 439 -16.14 -33.52 4.58
N THR A 440 -15.86 -34.77 4.25
CA THR A 440 -15.30 -35.18 2.97
C THR A 440 -16.06 -36.36 2.39
N GLU A 441 -16.29 -36.42 1.09
CA GLU A 441 -16.94 -37.54 0.42
C GLU A 441 -16.00 -38.74 0.25
N ARG A 442 -14.70 -38.52 0.26
CA ARG A 442 -13.63 -39.53 0.06
C ARG A 442 -12.60 -39.41 1.18
N PRO A 443 -11.89 -40.51 1.53
CA PRO A 443 -10.75 -40.43 2.43
C PRO A 443 -9.74 -39.41 1.87
N THR A 444 -9.17 -38.56 2.73
CA THR A 444 -8.23 -37.50 2.36
C THR A 444 -7.26 -37.21 3.50
N THR A 445 -6.19 -36.47 3.21
CA THR A 445 -5.26 -35.95 4.22
C THR A 445 -5.59 -34.49 4.50
N LEU A 446 -5.58 -34.08 5.77
CA LEU A 446 -5.65 -32.70 6.22
C LEU A 446 -4.31 -32.31 6.84
N SER A 447 -3.66 -31.32 6.27
CA SER A 447 -2.42 -30.72 6.78
C SER A 447 -2.71 -29.36 7.40
N VAL A 448 -2.42 -29.18 8.68
CA VAL A 448 -2.65 -27.93 9.43
C VAL A 448 -1.32 -27.27 9.74
N LEU A 449 -1.14 -26.02 9.34
CA LEU A 449 0.03 -25.22 9.67
C LEU A 449 -0.06 -24.74 11.12
N ILE A 450 0.96 -25.06 11.92
CA ILE A 450 1.11 -24.55 13.28
C ILE A 450 1.74 -23.16 13.18
N PRO A 451 1.12 -22.12 13.75
CA PRO A 451 1.69 -20.78 13.68
C PRO A 451 3.11 -20.69 14.25
N GLU A 452 3.99 -19.91 13.64
CA GLU A 452 5.38 -19.72 14.12
C GLU A 452 5.45 -19.07 15.51
N TRP A 453 4.44 -18.27 15.86
CA TRP A 453 4.35 -17.59 17.15
C TRP A 453 3.88 -18.49 18.29
N ALA A 454 3.35 -19.69 18.00
CA ALA A 454 2.91 -20.63 19.03
C ALA A 454 4.11 -20.99 19.93
N ASP A 455 3.91 -20.89 21.24
CA ASP A 455 4.93 -21.26 22.20
C ASP A 455 5.04 -22.79 22.32
N GLU A 456 5.91 -23.28 23.19
CA GLU A 456 6.04 -24.71 23.43
C GLU A 456 4.67 -25.36 23.70
N GLY A 457 4.29 -26.31 22.88
CA GLY A 457 3.00 -26.99 22.91
C GLY A 457 3.10 -28.42 22.39
N GLU A 458 1.94 -29.02 22.07
CA GLU A 458 1.86 -30.39 21.53
C GLU A 458 2.58 -30.52 20.18
N HIS A 459 2.69 -29.43 19.40
CA HIS A 459 3.20 -29.42 18.05
C HIS A 459 4.33 -28.39 17.89
N THR A 460 5.26 -28.65 16.97
CA THR A 460 6.35 -27.74 16.67
C THR A 460 5.85 -26.50 15.93
N ALA A 461 6.15 -25.31 16.44
CA ALA A 461 5.86 -24.04 15.78
C ALA A 461 6.45 -23.99 14.35
N GLY A 462 5.72 -23.40 13.41
CA GLY A 462 6.09 -23.31 12.00
C GLY A 462 6.01 -24.61 11.20
N SER A 463 5.66 -25.76 11.83
CA SER A 463 5.53 -27.05 11.14
C SER A 463 4.09 -27.35 10.69
N ARG A 464 3.92 -28.40 9.86
CA ARG A 464 2.59 -28.92 9.51
C ARG A 464 2.32 -30.23 10.23
N VAL A 465 1.15 -30.31 10.84
CA VAL A 465 0.59 -31.56 11.40
C VAL A 465 -0.37 -32.16 10.37
N ARG A 466 -0.27 -33.47 10.17
CA ARG A 466 -1.10 -34.22 9.23
C ARG A 466 -2.09 -35.14 9.94
N PHE A 467 -3.31 -35.18 9.42
CA PHE A 467 -4.37 -36.03 9.86
C PHE A 467 -4.95 -36.81 8.67
N ASP A 468 -4.96 -38.12 8.75
CA ASP A 468 -5.71 -38.93 7.80
C ASP A 468 -7.18 -38.89 8.20
N LEU A 469 -8.02 -38.45 7.28
CA LEU A 469 -9.47 -38.34 7.48
C LEU A 469 -10.20 -39.44 6.68
N PRO A 470 -11.06 -40.22 7.30
CA PRO A 470 -11.99 -41.09 6.57
C PRO A 470 -13.03 -40.25 5.84
N ALA A 471 -13.74 -40.85 4.88
CA ALA A 471 -14.92 -40.24 4.31
C ALA A 471 -15.98 -40.02 5.42
N GLY A 472 -16.73 -38.91 5.33
CA GLY A 472 -17.69 -38.45 6.31
C GLY A 472 -17.19 -37.33 7.19
N ALA A 473 -17.80 -37.16 8.35
CA ALA A 473 -17.48 -36.05 9.26
C ALA A 473 -16.30 -36.38 10.19
N SER A 474 -15.42 -35.45 10.35
CA SER A 474 -14.27 -35.51 11.25
C SER A 474 -14.15 -34.24 12.06
N LEU A 475 -13.66 -34.34 13.30
CA LEU A 475 -13.42 -33.21 14.19
C LEU A 475 -11.96 -33.23 14.67
N ARG A 476 -11.30 -32.07 14.61
CA ARG A 476 -9.94 -31.86 15.15
C ARG A 476 -9.94 -30.62 16.03
N ARG A 477 -9.19 -30.68 17.11
CA ARG A 477 -8.96 -29.54 18.01
C ARG A 477 -7.46 -29.34 18.17
N LEU A 478 -7.03 -28.08 18.08
CA LEU A 478 -5.66 -27.67 18.29
C LEU A 478 -5.66 -26.49 19.26
N THR A 479 -4.63 -26.44 20.09
CA THR A 479 -4.41 -25.34 21.03
C THR A 479 -3.04 -24.78 20.78
N TYR A 480 -2.97 -23.47 20.54
CA TYR A 480 -1.73 -22.74 20.30
C TYR A 480 -1.44 -21.86 21.52
N PRO A 481 -0.46 -22.22 22.37
CA PRO A 481 -0.06 -21.39 23.52
C PRO A 481 0.47 -20.03 23.06
N ARG A 482 0.15 -18.99 23.81
CA ARG A 482 0.59 -17.61 23.57
C ARG A 482 1.60 -17.19 24.61
N ALA A 483 2.66 -16.49 24.19
CA ALA A 483 3.61 -15.86 25.08
C ALA A 483 3.79 -14.40 24.74
N VAL A 484 3.93 -13.56 25.77
CA VAL A 484 4.34 -12.16 25.61
C VAL A 484 5.85 -12.12 25.35
N ARG A 485 6.25 -11.52 24.25
CA ARG A 485 7.66 -11.45 23.81
C ARG A 485 8.02 -10.05 23.35
N VAL A 486 9.33 -9.75 23.37
CA VAL A 486 9.92 -8.59 22.72
C VAL A 486 10.50 -9.02 21.38
N GLU A 487 10.03 -8.43 20.31
CA GLU A 487 10.69 -8.52 19.01
C GLU A 487 11.53 -7.28 18.78
N ARG A 488 12.80 -7.47 18.40
CA ARG A 488 13.74 -6.38 18.15
C ARG A 488 13.76 -6.00 16.69
N ALA A 489 14.02 -4.71 16.40
CA ALA A 489 14.23 -4.25 15.04
C ALA A 489 15.39 -4.99 14.37
N SER A 490 15.17 -5.42 13.13
CA SER A 490 16.10 -6.28 12.38
C SER A 490 17.39 -5.58 11.96
N ASP A 491 17.41 -4.24 11.94
CA ASP A 491 18.56 -3.40 11.62
C ASP A 491 19.50 -3.17 12.82
N GLY A 492 19.16 -3.74 14.00
CA GLY A 492 19.91 -3.57 15.23
C GLY A 492 19.71 -2.23 15.94
N SER A 493 18.81 -1.38 15.44
CA SER A 493 18.43 -0.15 16.14
C SER A 493 17.80 -0.46 17.51
N PRO A 494 17.85 0.46 18.49
CA PRO A 494 17.38 0.22 19.85
C PRO A 494 15.84 0.29 19.95
N TRP A 495 15.14 -0.32 19.00
CA TRP A 495 13.69 -0.37 18.93
C TRP A 495 13.16 -1.80 18.96
N GLY A 496 11.92 -1.94 19.39
CA GLY A 496 11.23 -3.22 19.40
C GLY A 496 9.73 -3.09 19.57
N TRP A 497 9.10 -4.23 19.52
CA TRP A 497 7.64 -4.39 19.64
C TRP A 497 7.32 -5.42 20.69
N ILE A 498 6.16 -5.25 21.33
CA ILE A 498 5.61 -6.25 22.25
C ILE A 498 4.60 -7.07 21.48
N VAL A 499 4.76 -8.37 21.47
CA VAL A 499 3.84 -9.29 20.81
C VAL A 499 3.28 -10.28 21.81
N ASP A 500 2.02 -10.69 21.60
CA ASP A 500 1.39 -11.75 22.37
C ASP A 500 0.72 -12.76 21.41
N GLY A 501 1.43 -13.85 21.14
CA GLY A 501 1.03 -14.79 20.11
C GLY A 501 0.91 -14.10 18.74
N PRO A 502 -0.30 -14.08 18.11
CA PRO A 502 -0.47 -13.48 16.79
C PRO A 502 -0.56 -11.95 16.79
N ASP A 503 -0.72 -11.33 17.95
CA ASP A 503 -1.07 -9.91 18.08
C ASP A 503 0.17 -9.07 18.42
N VAL A 504 0.38 -8.01 17.66
CA VAL A 504 1.25 -6.89 18.05
C VAL A 504 0.47 -6.02 19.01
N LEU A 505 1.05 -5.73 20.18
CA LEU A 505 0.40 -4.99 21.24
C LEU A 505 0.82 -3.52 21.21
N ALA A 506 -0.11 -2.65 21.54
CA ALA A 506 0.13 -1.22 21.64
C ALA A 506 -0.60 -0.60 22.82
N GLN A 507 -0.09 0.52 23.29
CA GLN A 507 -0.75 1.39 24.25
C GLN A 507 -1.72 2.32 23.50
N ARG A 508 -2.97 2.39 23.94
CA ARG A 508 -3.93 3.42 23.53
C ARG A 508 -3.72 4.68 24.37
N ILE A 509 -3.64 5.82 23.71
CA ILE A 509 -3.51 7.15 24.35
C ILE A 509 -4.64 8.02 23.83
N PRO A 510 -5.74 8.19 24.58
CA PRO A 510 -6.86 9.07 24.18
C PRO A 510 -6.38 10.51 23.99
N ASP A 511 -6.84 11.17 22.94
CA ASP A 511 -6.53 12.58 22.67
C ASP A 511 -7.64 13.21 21.80
N ASP A 512 -8.56 13.93 22.44
CA ASP A 512 -9.70 14.55 21.78
C ASP A 512 -9.31 15.82 20.97
N ALA A 513 -8.05 16.27 21.09
CA ALA A 513 -7.56 17.47 20.41
C ALA A 513 -7.07 17.18 18.97
N VAL A 514 -7.01 15.91 18.54
CA VAL A 514 -6.55 15.54 17.21
C VAL A 514 -7.70 15.14 16.30
N ALA A 515 -7.58 15.49 15.02
CA ALA A 515 -8.50 15.04 13.98
C ALA A 515 -8.02 13.68 13.44
N TYR A 516 -8.91 12.69 13.42
CA TYR A 516 -8.63 11.34 12.93
C TYR A 516 -9.10 11.10 11.50
N ARG A 517 -9.81 12.07 10.91
CA ARG A 517 -10.23 12.07 9.51
C ARG A 517 -9.50 13.16 8.73
N GLY A 518 -9.06 12.84 7.53
CA GLY A 518 -8.42 13.78 6.63
C GLY A 518 -9.41 14.64 5.86
N SER A 519 -10.22 15.44 6.54
CA SER A 519 -11.25 16.27 5.89
C SER A 519 -10.80 17.70 5.61
N GLU A 520 -9.73 18.18 6.23
CA GLU A 520 -9.35 19.59 6.20
C GLU A 520 -8.30 19.93 5.15
N ALA A 521 -7.45 18.98 4.81
CA ALA A 521 -6.53 19.12 3.71
C ALA A 521 -7.10 18.41 2.48
N ARG A 522 -6.97 19.03 1.32
CA ARG A 522 -7.46 18.53 0.03
C ARG A 522 -7.15 17.06 -0.22
N MET A 523 -6.05 16.55 0.32
CA MET A 523 -5.53 15.20 0.12
C MET A 523 -4.87 14.64 1.39
N SER A 524 -5.31 15.04 2.59
CA SER A 524 -4.64 14.67 3.82
C SER A 524 -4.73 13.18 4.10
N HIS A 525 -3.62 12.51 3.94
CA HIS A 525 -3.37 11.12 4.32
C HIS A 525 -2.31 11.03 5.42
N ILE A 526 -1.79 12.17 5.89
CA ILE A 526 -0.76 12.31 6.90
C ILE A 526 -1.35 12.88 8.18
N ALA A 527 -0.96 12.31 9.32
CA ALA A 527 -1.35 12.81 10.63
C ALA A 527 -0.53 14.08 10.97
N VAL A 528 -1.15 15.26 10.86
CA VAL A 528 -0.49 16.57 11.04
C VAL A 528 -0.52 17.10 12.47
N GLY A 529 -1.22 16.46 13.41
CA GLY A 529 -1.27 16.88 14.80
C GLY A 529 0.12 16.91 15.47
N PRO A 530 0.24 17.62 16.62
CA PRO A 530 1.53 17.81 17.30
C PRO A 530 2.25 16.50 17.59
N LEU A 531 3.54 16.45 17.31
CA LEU A 531 4.40 15.34 17.73
C LEU A 531 4.67 15.43 19.23
N ARG A 532 4.72 14.28 19.89
CA ARG A 532 5.17 14.19 21.28
C ARG A 532 6.63 13.83 21.34
N PRO A 533 7.38 14.37 22.33
CA PRO A 533 8.80 14.03 22.49
C PRO A 533 9.02 12.53 22.68
N LEU A 534 9.97 11.95 21.93
CA LEU A 534 10.33 10.53 22.06
C LEU A 534 10.81 10.19 23.47
N ALA A 535 11.47 11.14 24.16
CA ALA A 535 11.91 11.00 25.55
C ALA A 535 10.74 10.81 26.55
N GLU A 536 9.52 11.09 26.15
CA GLU A 536 8.33 10.84 26.97
C GLU A 536 7.81 9.41 26.86
N THR A 537 8.32 8.62 25.93
CA THR A 537 7.91 7.22 25.77
C THR A 537 8.29 6.41 27.01
N PRO A 538 7.35 5.68 27.65
CA PRO A 538 7.65 4.87 28.81
C PRO A 538 8.64 3.74 28.50
N VAL A 539 9.58 3.48 29.39
CA VAL A 539 10.40 2.27 29.37
C VAL A 539 9.65 1.17 30.13
N LEU A 540 9.36 0.08 29.47
CA LEU A 540 8.55 -1.03 30.00
C LEU A 540 9.40 -2.00 30.81
N ASP A 541 8.86 -2.48 31.94
CA ASP A 541 9.42 -3.56 32.77
C ASP A 541 8.63 -4.86 32.45
N LEU A 542 9.05 -5.57 31.41
CA LEU A 542 8.34 -6.74 30.91
C LEU A 542 8.49 -7.97 31.82
N ASP A 543 9.50 -8.02 32.66
CA ASP A 543 9.67 -9.10 33.65
C ASP A 543 8.51 -9.10 34.68
N ARG A 544 7.83 -7.97 34.82
CA ARG A 544 6.69 -7.76 35.72
C ARG A 544 5.38 -7.58 34.98
N ALA A 545 5.32 -7.99 33.72
CA ALA A 545 4.10 -7.94 32.93
C ALA A 545 3.05 -8.90 33.47
N GLU A 546 1.82 -8.42 33.61
CA GLU A 546 0.66 -9.20 34.05
C GLU A 546 -0.34 -9.33 32.91
N ARG A 547 -0.68 -10.53 32.53
CA ARG A 547 -1.75 -10.80 31.56
C ARG A 547 -3.13 -10.54 32.20
N ILE A 548 -3.93 -9.67 31.59
CA ILE A 548 -5.26 -9.30 32.08
C ILE A 548 -6.39 -9.77 31.14
N GLY A 549 -6.05 -10.41 30.03
CA GLY A 549 -6.99 -10.96 29.06
C GLY A 549 -6.28 -11.46 27.81
N ALA A 550 -7.04 -11.98 26.85
CA ALA A 550 -6.50 -12.36 25.55
C ALA A 550 -5.93 -11.13 24.83
N GLY A 551 -4.62 -11.15 24.51
CA GLY A 551 -3.94 -10.01 23.90
C GLY A 551 -3.89 -8.75 24.78
N ARG A 552 -4.23 -8.83 26.07
CA ARG A 552 -4.20 -7.67 26.97
C ARG A 552 -3.25 -7.90 28.12
N VAL A 553 -2.31 -6.95 28.26
CA VAL A 553 -1.23 -7.05 29.23
C VAL A 553 -1.07 -5.72 29.96
N ARG A 554 -0.89 -5.80 31.27
CA ARG A 554 -0.53 -4.66 32.13
C ARG A 554 0.94 -4.72 32.44
N VAL A 555 1.68 -3.63 32.19
CA VAL A 555 3.14 -3.58 32.34
C VAL A 555 3.54 -2.40 33.20
N PRO A 556 4.27 -2.59 34.29
CA PRO A 556 4.94 -1.48 34.98
C PRO A 556 5.93 -0.77 34.05
N SER A 557 6.07 0.53 34.20
CA SER A 557 7.00 1.32 33.38
C SER A 557 7.63 2.45 34.18
N SER A 558 8.60 3.14 33.54
CA SER A 558 9.24 4.33 34.11
C SER A 558 8.26 5.49 34.36
N ARG A 559 7.04 5.45 33.78
CA ARG A 559 6.00 6.49 33.89
C ARG A 559 4.67 5.97 34.47
N GLY A 560 4.73 4.91 35.25
CA GLY A 560 3.55 4.26 35.84
C GLY A 560 3.18 2.95 35.15
N VAL A 561 1.94 2.53 35.29
CA VAL A 561 1.46 1.28 34.68
C VAL A 561 0.89 1.56 33.29
N VAL A 562 1.33 0.79 32.32
CA VAL A 562 0.85 0.83 30.93
C VAL A 562 -0.04 -0.38 30.66
N GLU A 563 -1.20 -0.18 30.07
CA GLU A 563 -2.02 -1.25 29.53
C GLU A 563 -1.80 -1.36 28.02
N LEU A 564 -1.50 -2.58 27.58
CA LEU A 564 -1.31 -2.92 26.17
C LEU A 564 -2.49 -3.73 25.68
N GLU A 565 -2.94 -3.46 24.47
CA GLU A 565 -4.01 -4.16 23.78
C GLU A 565 -3.63 -4.46 22.31
N PRO A 566 -4.34 -5.38 21.60
CA PRO A 566 -4.05 -5.63 20.19
C PRO A 566 -4.12 -4.35 19.35
N PHE A 567 -3.04 -4.04 18.67
CA PHE A 567 -2.90 -2.84 17.84
C PHE A 567 -4.01 -2.71 16.80
N ALA A 568 -4.44 -3.84 16.23
CA ALA A 568 -5.49 -3.86 15.21
C ALA A 568 -6.85 -3.31 15.69
N GLY A 569 -7.07 -3.24 17.00
CA GLY A 569 -8.31 -2.69 17.60
C GLY A 569 -8.22 -1.23 18.04
N ILE A 570 -7.08 -0.56 17.84
CA ILE A 570 -6.92 0.83 18.25
C ILE A 570 -7.33 1.76 17.10
N HIS A 571 -8.40 2.50 17.28
CA HIS A 571 -8.89 3.53 16.37
C HIS A 571 -9.19 4.80 17.15
N ASP A 572 -9.23 5.95 16.49
CA ASP A 572 -9.54 7.26 17.06
C ASP A 572 -8.79 7.56 18.37
N ALA A 573 -7.50 7.29 18.35
CA ALA A 573 -6.60 7.51 19.48
C ALA A 573 -5.16 7.64 18.99
N ARG A 574 -4.34 8.35 19.75
CA ARG A 574 -2.89 8.20 19.67
C ARG A 574 -2.50 6.82 20.19
N TYR A 575 -1.36 6.30 19.74
CA TYR A 575 -0.88 5.00 20.21
C TYR A 575 0.66 4.95 20.28
N THR A 576 1.15 4.03 21.08
CA THR A 576 2.55 3.60 21.06
C THR A 576 2.58 2.11 20.73
N VAL A 577 3.08 1.76 19.55
CA VAL A 577 3.23 0.38 19.07
C VAL A 577 4.68 -0.04 19.03
N SER A 578 5.61 0.89 18.79
CA SER A 578 7.05 0.67 18.78
C SER A 578 7.66 1.28 20.03
N TRP A 579 8.57 0.54 20.67
CA TRP A 579 9.11 0.88 21.98
C TRP A 579 10.63 1.03 21.94
N PRO A 580 11.20 2.10 22.53
CA PRO A 580 12.65 2.18 22.68
C PRO A 580 13.12 1.14 23.71
N LEU A 581 14.11 0.35 23.33
CA LEU A 581 14.75 -0.66 24.19
C LEU A 581 16.04 -0.15 24.84
N GLY A 582 16.35 1.13 24.62
CA GLY A 582 17.54 1.83 25.13
C GLY A 582 17.76 3.14 24.37
N GLY A 583 18.83 3.87 24.70
CA GLY A 583 19.25 5.04 23.92
C GLY A 583 18.36 6.28 24.04
N LEU A 584 17.54 6.43 25.08
CA LEU A 584 16.60 7.55 25.24
C LEU A 584 17.25 8.93 25.14
N GLU A 585 18.49 9.10 25.63
CA GLU A 585 19.23 10.36 25.54
C GLU A 585 19.59 10.71 24.09
N GLU A 586 19.96 9.71 23.28
CA GLU A 586 20.22 9.89 21.86
C GLU A 586 18.94 10.23 21.09
N LEU A 587 17.86 9.51 21.37
CA LEU A 587 16.54 9.77 20.78
C LEU A 587 16.06 11.17 21.14
N ALA A 588 16.25 11.64 22.36
CA ALA A 588 15.89 12.99 22.77
C ALA A 588 16.64 14.05 21.96
N ARG A 589 17.96 13.84 21.71
CA ARG A 589 18.77 14.79 20.91
C ARG A 589 18.34 14.84 19.43
N ILE A 590 18.01 13.69 18.83
CA ILE A 590 17.50 13.61 17.45
C ILE A 590 16.17 14.32 17.35
N ASP A 591 15.31 14.14 18.34
CA ASP A 591 13.95 14.66 18.35
C ASP A 591 13.88 16.17 18.64
N GLU A 592 14.74 16.69 19.53
CA GLU A 592 14.71 18.08 19.99
C GLU A 592 14.87 19.08 18.84
N ALA A 593 15.78 18.80 17.91
CA ALA A 593 16.01 19.66 16.75
C ALA A 593 14.81 19.71 15.79
N SER A 594 14.07 18.61 15.64
CA SER A 594 12.92 18.50 14.75
C SER A 594 11.62 18.99 15.40
N LEU A 595 11.42 18.76 16.69
CA LEU A 595 10.18 19.13 17.39
C LEU A 595 9.89 20.62 17.35
N GLY A 596 10.90 21.48 17.49
CA GLY A 596 10.73 22.94 17.44
C GLY A 596 10.24 23.42 16.09
N ILE A 597 10.74 22.84 14.99
CA ILE A 597 10.28 23.15 13.64
C ILE A 597 8.88 22.57 13.41
N GLU A 598 8.66 21.32 13.79
CA GLU A 598 7.40 20.62 13.61
C GLU A 598 6.23 21.29 14.36
N ALA A 599 6.47 21.80 15.56
CA ALA A 599 5.44 22.53 16.33
C ALA A 599 4.97 23.80 15.62
N ARG A 600 5.84 24.42 14.85
CA ARG A 600 5.56 25.64 14.08
C ARG A 600 5.04 25.34 12.67
N THR A 601 5.29 24.15 12.14
CA THR A 601 4.90 23.76 10.77
C THR A 601 3.38 23.75 10.63
N ARG A 602 2.88 24.46 9.62
CA ARG A 602 1.48 24.48 9.21
C ARG A 602 1.24 23.66 7.97
N ASP A 603 2.23 23.64 7.08
CA ASP A 603 2.20 22.87 5.87
C ASP A 603 3.63 22.55 5.39
N VAL A 604 3.79 21.46 4.64
CA VAL A 604 5.10 21.04 4.14
C VAL A 604 5.00 20.32 2.80
N VAL A 605 5.91 20.70 1.88
CA VAL A 605 6.07 20.03 0.58
C VAL A 605 7.50 19.52 0.47
N THR A 606 7.66 18.24 0.25
CA THR A 606 8.94 17.62 -0.10
C THR A 606 9.07 17.60 -1.61
N PHE A 607 10.07 18.29 -2.15
CA PHE A 607 10.30 18.36 -3.59
C PHE A 607 10.89 17.06 -4.14
N GLY A 608 10.43 16.66 -5.33
CA GLY A 608 10.82 15.41 -5.97
C GLY A 608 10.10 14.18 -5.41
N GLU A 609 9.16 14.38 -4.48
CA GLU A 609 8.21 13.37 -4.00
C GLU A 609 6.84 13.66 -4.60
N GLN A 610 6.31 12.72 -5.35
CA GLN A 610 5.13 12.93 -6.17
C GLN A 610 3.87 13.26 -5.34
N GLN A 611 3.67 12.58 -4.23
CA GLN A 611 2.49 12.76 -3.36
C GLN A 611 2.40 14.19 -2.80
N PRO A 612 3.41 14.68 -2.04
CA PRO A 612 3.37 16.04 -1.53
C PRO A 612 3.24 17.09 -2.63
N GLU A 613 3.90 16.88 -3.77
CA GLU A 613 3.81 17.80 -4.90
C GLU A 613 2.41 17.84 -5.53
N SER A 614 1.77 16.66 -5.71
CA SER A 614 0.41 16.59 -6.24
C SER A 614 -0.61 17.20 -5.29
N ASP A 615 -0.46 16.95 -3.99
CA ASP A 615 -1.34 17.51 -2.95
C ASP A 615 -1.34 19.05 -2.96
N HIS A 616 -0.22 19.64 -3.35
CA HIS A 616 -0.03 21.08 -3.41
C HIS A 616 -0.21 21.67 -4.82
N GLY A 617 -0.67 20.85 -5.77
CA GLY A 617 -0.89 21.27 -7.16
C GLY A 617 0.39 21.80 -7.81
N LEU A 618 1.57 21.22 -7.49
CA LEU A 618 2.84 21.66 -8.00
C LEU A 618 2.87 21.57 -9.53
N ALA A 619 3.27 22.65 -10.17
CA ALA A 619 3.56 22.71 -11.59
C ALA A 619 4.94 23.35 -11.80
N ALA A 620 5.78 22.77 -12.61
CA ALA A 620 7.11 23.24 -12.90
C ALA A 620 7.39 23.26 -14.41
N ASP A 621 8.16 24.25 -14.85
CA ASP A 621 8.61 24.40 -16.23
C ASP A 621 10.13 24.08 -16.27
N ASP A 622 10.62 23.35 -17.30
CA ASP A 622 12.05 23.02 -17.51
C ASP A 622 12.72 22.42 -16.25
N GLU A 623 12.20 21.30 -15.77
CA GLU A 623 12.57 20.74 -14.48
C GLU A 623 13.55 19.57 -14.53
N GLN A 624 14.28 19.41 -13.43
CA GLN A 624 15.10 18.24 -13.12
C GLN A 624 14.75 17.73 -11.73
N ILE A 625 14.60 16.42 -11.59
CA ILE A 625 14.40 15.75 -10.32
C ILE A 625 15.61 14.85 -10.06
N GLY A 626 16.05 14.77 -8.81
CA GLY A 626 17.15 13.92 -8.43
C GLY A 626 17.15 13.60 -6.95
N ARG A 627 18.22 12.95 -6.51
CA ARG A 627 18.43 12.54 -5.13
C ARG A 627 19.86 12.82 -4.70
N ASP A 628 20.01 13.21 -3.44
CA ASP A 628 21.30 13.42 -2.78
C ASP A 628 21.23 12.74 -1.39
N GLY A 629 21.88 11.58 -1.27
CA GLY A 629 21.73 10.70 -0.12
C GLY A 629 20.28 10.21 0.00
N ASP A 630 19.66 10.47 1.15
CA ASP A 630 18.25 10.18 1.46
C ASP A 630 17.28 11.30 1.06
N ARG A 631 17.81 12.48 0.66
CA ARG A 631 16.99 13.65 0.30
C ARG A 631 16.72 13.71 -1.20
N ARG A 632 15.46 13.81 -1.57
CA ARG A 632 15.05 14.12 -2.93
C ARG A 632 15.11 15.62 -3.15
N TRP A 633 15.18 16.02 -4.41
CA TRP A 633 15.17 17.41 -4.79
C TRP A 633 14.54 17.62 -6.17
N ARG A 634 14.02 18.83 -6.36
CA ARG A 634 13.59 19.37 -7.65
C ARG A 634 14.31 20.66 -7.93
N ARG A 635 14.61 20.91 -9.19
CA ARG A 635 15.25 22.11 -9.68
C ARG A 635 14.60 22.52 -11.00
N THR A 636 14.48 23.81 -11.27
CA THR A 636 13.98 24.34 -12.54
C THR A 636 14.93 25.40 -13.09
N ALA A 637 14.98 25.50 -14.41
CA ALA A 637 15.63 26.62 -15.09
C ALA A 637 14.68 27.81 -15.36
N SER A 638 13.41 27.69 -14.93
CA SER A 638 12.35 28.68 -15.13
C SER A 638 11.57 28.91 -13.84
N ARG A 639 10.50 28.12 -13.60
CA ARG A 639 9.54 28.40 -12.53
C ARG A 639 8.87 27.14 -11.99
N ILE A 640 8.67 27.14 -10.64
CA ILE A 640 7.81 26.22 -9.91
C ILE A 640 6.66 27.02 -9.30
N ARG A 641 5.45 26.51 -9.40
CA ARG A 641 4.25 27.04 -8.73
C ARG A 641 3.64 25.95 -7.87
N LEU A 642 3.20 26.32 -6.67
CA LEU A 642 2.50 25.41 -5.75
C LEU A 642 1.58 26.22 -4.83
N THR A 643 0.62 25.52 -4.22
CA THR A 643 -0.31 26.09 -3.25
C THR A 643 -0.09 25.42 -1.91
N MET A 644 0.23 26.19 -0.87
CA MET A 644 0.39 25.71 0.49
C MET A 644 -0.77 26.20 1.37
N ASN A 645 -1.17 25.41 2.36
CA ASN A 645 -2.35 25.65 3.18
C ASN A 645 -1.99 25.86 4.65
N ASP A 646 -2.54 26.92 5.26
CA ASP A 646 -2.47 27.18 6.69
C ASP A 646 -3.88 27.40 7.26
N TRP A 647 -4.51 26.32 7.66
CA TRP A 647 -5.89 26.37 8.21
C TRP A 647 -6.03 27.21 9.49
N THR A 648 -4.90 27.53 10.12
CA THR A 648 -4.87 28.39 11.31
C THR A 648 -4.72 29.87 10.97
N GLY A 649 -4.25 30.20 9.78
CA GLY A 649 -3.94 31.57 9.35
C GLY A 649 -2.82 32.22 10.17
N THR A 650 -1.94 31.43 10.77
CA THR A 650 -0.87 31.90 11.66
C THR A 650 0.52 31.89 11.04
N ALA A 651 0.68 31.30 9.87
CA ALA A 651 1.98 31.25 9.19
C ALA A 651 2.47 32.63 8.78
N ASP A 652 3.68 32.96 9.16
CA ASP A 652 4.36 34.21 8.80
C ASP A 652 5.68 34.00 8.04
N THR A 653 6.15 32.75 7.95
CA THR A 653 7.44 32.40 7.40
C THR A 653 7.31 31.21 6.44
N LEU A 654 7.94 31.33 5.26
CA LEU A 654 8.22 30.23 4.35
C LEU A 654 9.67 29.82 4.54
N ARG A 655 9.92 28.61 4.98
CA ARG A 655 11.26 28.01 4.99
C ARG A 655 11.45 27.20 3.72
N LEU A 656 12.48 27.53 2.93
CA LEU A 656 12.95 26.72 1.81
C LEU A 656 14.27 26.07 2.19
N SER A 657 14.41 24.77 1.94
CA SER A 657 15.68 24.06 2.08
C SER A 657 16.08 23.40 0.77
N TRP A 658 17.39 23.24 0.56
CA TRP A 658 17.95 22.63 -0.65
C TRP A 658 19.18 21.79 -0.36
N CYS A 659 19.47 20.86 -1.26
CA CYS A 659 20.65 20.01 -1.24
C CYS A 659 21.87 20.79 -1.74
N ALA A 660 23.05 20.32 -1.39
CA ALA A 660 24.31 20.84 -1.90
C ALA A 660 24.35 20.91 -3.45
N GLY A 661 24.98 21.90 -4.00
CA GLY A 661 25.16 22.06 -5.45
C GLY A 661 26.32 22.97 -5.75
N GLU A 662 27.27 22.50 -6.58
CA GLU A 662 28.50 23.25 -6.90
C GLU A 662 28.24 24.44 -7.84
N ASP A 663 27.17 24.37 -8.64
CA ASP A 663 26.84 25.38 -9.61
C ASP A 663 26.17 26.61 -9.00
N PRO A 664 26.48 27.85 -9.48
CA PRO A 664 25.71 29.02 -9.11
C PRO A 664 24.23 28.86 -9.47
N SER A 665 23.36 29.38 -8.63
CA SER A 665 21.93 29.35 -8.81
C SER A 665 21.29 30.68 -8.41
N SER A 666 20.07 30.93 -8.85
CA SER A 666 19.28 32.09 -8.42
C SER A 666 17.95 31.62 -7.80
N LEU A 667 17.51 32.31 -6.78
CA LEU A 667 16.30 32.00 -6.07
C LEU A 667 15.48 33.26 -5.86
N ARG A 668 14.37 33.36 -6.59
CA ARG A 668 13.35 34.38 -6.37
C ARG A 668 12.07 33.71 -5.94
N VAL A 669 11.46 34.21 -4.87
CA VAL A 669 10.21 33.69 -4.34
C VAL A 669 9.16 34.78 -4.37
N ARG A 670 7.97 34.41 -4.85
CA ARG A 670 6.75 35.21 -4.77
C ARG A 670 5.74 34.50 -3.90
N ALA A 671 5.06 35.28 -3.06
CA ALA A 671 3.92 34.82 -2.29
C ALA A 671 2.73 35.75 -2.58
N GLY A 672 1.61 35.20 -3.06
CA GLY A 672 0.47 35.99 -3.51
C GLY A 672 0.84 37.03 -4.56
N GLY A 673 1.70 36.69 -5.51
CA GLY A 673 2.17 37.56 -6.60
C GLY A 673 3.26 38.58 -6.22
N ARG A 674 3.57 38.80 -4.92
CA ARG A 674 4.59 39.76 -4.46
C ARG A 674 5.94 39.06 -4.29
N ILE A 675 7.05 39.71 -4.71
CA ILE A 675 8.38 39.20 -4.41
C ILE A 675 8.64 39.37 -2.91
N VAL A 676 8.90 38.24 -2.24
CA VAL A 676 9.25 38.16 -0.81
C VAL A 676 10.72 37.80 -0.59
N PHE A 677 11.39 37.29 -1.63
CA PHE A 677 12.80 36.93 -1.58
C PHE A 677 13.44 37.01 -3.00
N ASP A 678 14.68 37.44 -3.10
CA ASP A 678 15.42 37.48 -4.37
C ASP A 678 16.94 37.48 -4.08
N GLU A 679 17.61 36.34 -4.28
CA GLU A 679 19.06 36.21 -4.05
C GLU A 679 19.73 35.33 -5.12
N ILE A 680 21.02 35.62 -5.37
CA ILE A 680 21.92 34.78 -6.16
C ILE A 680 22.73 33.92 -5.20
N HIS A 681 22.70 32.61 -5.42
CA HIS A 681 23.42 31.62 -4.63
C HIS A 681 24.71 31.24 -5.37
N PRO A 682 25.87 31.39 -4.75
CA PRO A 682 27.17 31.16 -5.44
C PRO A 682 27.45 29.67 -5.71
N GLY A 683 26.66 28.76 -5.20
CA GLY A 683 26.92 27.31 -5.09
C GLY A 683 27.67 26.98 -3.81
N GLY A 684 27.61 25.72 -3.38
CA GLY A 684 28.27 25.29 -2.15
C GLY A 684 28.16 23.77 -1.97
N THR A 685 29.01 23.24 -1.11
CA THR A 685 29.08 21.80 -0.78
C THR A 685 28.09 21.36 0.31
N ASP A 686 27.46 22.31 0.99
CA ASP A 686 26.58 22.05 2.12
C ASP A 686 25.11 22.30 1.76
N ALA A 687 24.21 21.51 2.34
CA ALA A 687 22.79 21.75 2.30
C ALA A 687 22.44 23.03 3.07
N GLU A 688 21.54 23.83 2.55
CA GLU A 688 21.14 25.09 3.17
C GLU A 688 19.63 25.22 3.35
N ALA A 689 19.23 26.14 4.21
CA ALA A 689 17.84 26.57 4.38
C ALA A 689 17.76 28.09 4.54
N ARG A 690 16.64 28.68 4.10
CA ARG A 690 16.32 30.10 4.26
C ARG A 690 14.91 30.28 4.80
N ASP A 691 14.79 31.08 5.84
CA ASP A 691 13.52 31.55 6.37
C ASP A 691 13.15 32.87 5.69
N ILE A 692 12.03 32.86 4.97
CA ILE A 692 11.54 33.96 4.14
C ILE A 692 10.26 34.49 4.79
N ALA A 693 10.26 35.76 5.22
CA ALA A 693 9.09 36.38 5.82
C ALA A 693 7.99 36.61 4.76
N LEU A 694 6.80 36.09 5.02
CA LEU A 694 5.63 36.26 4.13
C LEU A 694 4.97 37.66 4.26
N GLY A 695 5.33 38.42 5.28
CA GLY A 695 4.86 39.80 5.49
C GLY A 695 3.35 39.86 5.76
N ALA A 696 2.62 40.69 5.00
CA ALA A 696 1.18 40.93 5.18
C ALA A 696 0.26 39.74 4.82
N GLN A 697 0.82 38.54 4.68
CA GLN A 697 0.08 37.32 4.39
C GLN A 697 -0.46 36.64 5.66
N VAL A 698 -0.16 37.14 6.86
CA VAL A 698 -0.71 36.65 8.12
C VAL A 698 -2.22 36.76 8.10
N GLY A 699 -2.91 35.66 8.45
CA GLY A 699 -4.38 35.52 8.35
C GLY A 699 -4.86 34.92 7.03
N THR A 700 -3.95 34.62 6.08
CA THR A 700 -4.29 33.93 4.84
C THR A 700 -4.23 32.42 5.06
N VAL A 701 -5.27 31.70 4.68
CA VAL A 701 -5.34 30.23 4.82
C VAL A 701 -4.77 29.48 3.63
N THR A 702 -4.61 30.14 2.48
CA THR A 702 -4.06 29.55 1.24
C THR A 702 -2.98 30.46 0.70
N HIS A 703 -1.78 29.93 0.51
CA HIS A 703 -0.61 30.66 0.03
C HIS A 703 -0.22 30.16 -1.36
N GLU A 704 -0.39 30.99 -2.37
CA GLU A 704 0.16 30.75 -3.70
C GLU A 704 1.64 31.10 -3.67
N ILE A 705 2.50 30.09 -3.87
CA ILE A 705 3.95 30.24 -3.88
C ILE A 705 4.47 30.02 -5.29
N GLU A 706 5.31 30.93 -5.75
CA GLU A 706 6.01 30.83 -7.03
C GLU A 706 7.51 30.96 -6.78
N ILE A 707 8.29 29.99 -7.26
CA ILE A 707 9.73 29.91 -7.08
C ILE A 707 10.36 29.97 -8.47
N GLU A 708 11.17 30.99 -8.74
CA GLU A 708 11.84 31.23 -10.00
C GLU A 708 13.37 31.12 -9.83
N GLY A 709 14.05 30.66 -10.88
CA GLY A 709 15.51 30.63 -10.91
C GLY A 709 16.07 30.29 -12.29
N SER A 710 17.38 30.52 -12.46
CA SER A 710 18.06 30.27 -13.74
C SER A 710 19.46 29.66 -13.52
N PRO A 711 19.57 28.40 -13.08
CA PRO A 711 18.53 27.59 -12.47
C PRO A 711 18.30 27.89 -10.98
N THR A 712 17.24 27.32 -10.38
CA THR A 712 17.06 27.32 -8.93
C THR A 712 18.10 26.41 -8.26
N PRO A 713 18.34 26.54 -6.94
CA PRO A 713 18.99 25.49 -6.15
C PRO A 713 18.24 24.15 -6.30
N ARG A 714 18.88 23.06 -5.87
CA ARG A 714 18.24 21.73 -5.75
C ARG A 714 17.29 21.73 -4.56
N LEU A 715 16.09 22.31 -4.73
CA LEU A 715 15.09 22.46 -3.68
C LEU A 715 14.68 21.08 -3.12
N ALA A 716 14.76 20.92 -1.81
CA ALA A 716 14.43 19.68 -1.12
C ALA A 716 13.09 19.78 -0.37
N GLU A 717 12.80 20.92 0.25
CA GLU A 717 11.58 21.08 1.04
C GLU A 717 11.14 22.55 1.11
N ALA A 718 9.83 22.76 1.12
CA ALA A 718 9.18 24.02 1.49
C ALA A 718 8.28 23.81 2.70
N ARG A 719 8.37 24.68 3.72
CA ARG A 719 7.52 24.65 4.91
C ARG A 719 6.89 26.01 5.20
N LEU A 720 5.60 26.02 5.51
CA LEU A 720 4.95 27.16 6.16
C LEU A 720 5.11 27.04 7.67
N LEU A 721 5.67 28.08 8.30
CA LEU A 721 5.92 28.11 9.73
C LEU A 721 5.12 29.23 10.40
N ALA A 722 4.50 28.94 11.54
CA ALA A 722 4.02 29.94 12.46
C ALA A 722 5.17 30.67 13.17
N PRO A 723 4.91 31.89 13.74
CA PRO A 723 5.87 32.59 14.57
C PRO A 723 6.47 31.71 15.65
N ASP A 724 7.70 31.98 16.03
CA ASP A 724 8.30 31.38 17.21
C ASP A 724 7.62 31.93 18.47
N SER A 725 7.04 31.04 19.28
CA SER A 725 6.34 31.45 20.51
C SER A 725 7.27 32.09 21.55
N ASP A 726 8.57 31.98 21.35
CA ASP A 726 9.62 32.52 22.23
C ASP A 726 10.21 33.86 21.74
N ARG A 727 9.63 34.45 20.68
CA ARG A 727 10.01 35.79 20.20
C ARG A 727 9.00 36.87 20.51
#